data_8ff6c4d333b3b4e241c09c6485d5abcb
#
_entry.id   8ff6c4d333b3b4e241c09c6485d5abcb
#
_cell.length_a   1.000
_cell.length_b   1.000
_cell.length_c   1.000
_cell.angle_alpha   90.00
_cell.angle_beta   90.00
_cell.angle_gamma   90.00
#
_symmetry.space_group_name_H-M   'P 1'
#
loop_
_entity.id
_entity.type
_entity.pdbx_description
1 polymer ?
#
loop_
_entity_poly.entity_id
_entity_poly.type
_entity_poly.pdbx_seq_one_letter_code
_entity_poly.pdbx_strand_id
1 'polypeptide(L)'
;MAELSSEELEKIVKEEDNSIKPMKEFESPEKLYQELIASVRKYHPSTDISLIEKAYNIAYEAHKGQVRKSGEPYIIHPLCVAIILAELELDKETIVAGLLHDVVEDTVMTDEEIKQEFGAEVALLVDGVTKLGQLSYDADKVEVQAENLRKMFLAMAKDIRVILIKLADRLHNMRTLKYMTPEKQKEKARETMDIYAPIAQRLGISKIKIELDDLSLKYLEPEAYYDLVHQIAQRKSVRDDYVQSLVEEVKKHIHEAGIPAQIDGRAKHFFSIYKKMKNQDKTLDQIYDLFAIRIIVDSVKDCYAALGVIHEMYKPIPGRFKDYIAMPKPNMYQSLHTTLIGPTGQPFEIQIRTYEMHRTAEYGIAAHRKYKEASNNGGAAAPMTVTEEEKLSWLRQILEWQRDMSDNKEFMSLLKSDLDLFSDTVFCFTPTGDVKNLPNGSTPIDFAYSIHSAVGNKMIGAKVNGKLVPIDYVIQNGDRIEVLTSQNSKGPSRDWLNIVKSTQAKNKINQWFRSELKEENIVRGKELLASCCKSKGINLSDINRPEYQDKIMRKYGFHDWNSCLATVGHGGLKEGQIVNRMYEEYKKDHLARITDEEVLETISENKEKVPEKKSKSGIIVKGLYDVAVHFSKCCSPVPGDEIVGFVTRGRGVSIHRTDCINIINLSDMERERLIDAEWQHDEESGNSGLYLAEIKVFCNNRTGLLVDITRAFTEREIDINAIHSKTSKQGIATIDISFNTKGKAELTSVIDKLRQIDSIIDIERTTG
;
A
#
# COMPACT_ATOMS: atom_id res chain seq x y z
N MET A 1 5.70 19.49 -36.19
CA MET A 1 6.65 18.59 -35.52
C MET A 1 6.65 17.31 -36.33
N ALA A 2 7.82 16.91 -36.81
CA ALA A 2 7.98 15.79 -37.73
C ALA A 2 7.46 14.49 -37.15
N GLU A 3 6.72 13.73 -37.94
CA GLU A 3 6.25 12.39 -37.63
C GLU A 3 7.47 11.48 -37.42
N LEU A 4 7.65 10.98 -36.18
CA LEU A 4 8.60 9.92 -35.94
C LEU A 4 8.09 8.65 -36.61
N SER A 5 8.92 8.05 -37.46
CA SER A 5 8.60 6.78 -38.11
C SER A 5 8.48 5.64 -37.10
N SER A 6 7.78 4.54 -37.46
CA SER A 6 7.69 3.34 -36.61
C SER A 6 9.07 2.82 -36.16
N GLU A 7 10.09 2.95 -37.02
CA GLU A 7 11.48 2.58 -36.70
C GLU A 7 12.15 3.52 -35.70
N GLU A 8 11.82 4.81 -35.73
CA GLU A 8 12.32 5.79 -34.74
C GLU A 8 11.64 5.60 -33.37
N LEU A 9 10.34 5.26 -33.34
CA LEU A 9 9.63 4.89 -32.11
C LEU A 9 10.16 3.57 -31.52
N GLU A 10 10.42 2.54 -32.34
CA GLU A 10 11.09 1.31 -31.88
C GLU A 10 12.51 1.56 -31.40
N LYS A 11 13.23 2.50 -32.01
CA LYS A 11 14.56 2.89 -31.58
C LYS A 11 14.57 3.63 -30.25
N ILE A 12 13.62 4.55 -30.07
CA ILE A 12 13.39 5.25 -28.78
C ILE A 12 13.01 4.25 -27.68
N VAL A 13 12.12 3.28 -27.97
CA VAL A 13 11.73 2.22 -27.03
C VAL A 13 12.91 1.30 -26.70
N LYS A 14 13.75 0.94 -27.69
CA LYS A 14 14.95 0.12 -27.47
C LYS A 14 16.11 0.88 -26.83
N GLU A 15 16.26 2.18 -27.10
CA GLU A 15 17.29 3.03 -26.49
C GLU A 15 16.94 3.39 -25.02
N GLU A 16 15.66 3.54 -24.68
CA GLU A 16 15.24 3.71 -23.28
C GLU A 16 15.39 2.43 -22.45
N ASP A 17 15.28 1.24 -23.05
CA ASP A 17 15.24 -0.04 -22.32
C ASP A 17 16.63 -0.65 -21.99
N ASN A 18 17.72 -0.17 -22.62
CA ASN A 18 19.03 -0.86 -22.56
C ASN A 18 20.16 -0.14 -21.83
N SER A 19 19.93 0.98 -21.14
CA SER A 19 21.05 1.62 -20.45
C SER A 19 20.74 2.15 -19.06
N ILE A 20 21.10 1.36 -18.04
CA ILE A 20 21.50 1.86 -16.70
C ILE A 20 22.79 2.68 -16.84
N LYS A 21 22.88 3.55 -17.85
CA LYS A 21 24.03 4.45 -18.00
C LYS A 21 23.66 5.80 -17.41
N PRO A 22 24.55 6.42 -16.61
CA PRO A 22 24.33 7.77 -16.10
C PRO A 22 24.00 8.74 -17.24
N MET A 23 23.14 9.72 -16.97
CA MET A 23 22.87 10.79 -17.92
C MET A 23 24.18 11.49 -18.29
N LYS A 24 24.40 11.71 -19.57
CA LYS A 24 25.55 12.47 -20.06
C LYS A 24 25.27 13.99 -20.05
N GLU A 25 24.00 14.38 -20.15
CA GLU A 25 23.55 15.77 -20.15
C GLU A 25 22.34 15.91 -19.22
N PHE A 26 22.39 16.88 -18.33
CA PHE A 26 21.30 17.26 -17.43
C PHE A 26 21.16 18.79 -17.43
N GLU A 27 19.97 19.29 -17.11
CA GLU A 27 19.78 20.72 -16.96
C GLU A 27 20.59 21.26 -15.80
N SER A 28 21.20 22.44 -15.98
CA SER A 28 22.01 23.03 -14.90
C SER A 28 21.13 23.43 -13.72
N PRO A 29 21.62 23.30 -12.48
CA PRO A 29 20.91 23.76 -11.29
C PRO A 29 20.45 25.23 -11.38
N GLU A 30 21.23 26.09 -12.00
CA GLU A 30 20.93 27.51 -12.18
C GLU A 30 19.72 27.70 -13.10
N LYS A 31 19.62 26.92 -14.18
CA LYS A 31 18.46 26.95 -15.10
C LYS A 31 17.20 26.50 -14.40
N LEU A 32 17.26 25.38 -13.65
CA LEU A 32 16.14 24.88 -12.88
C LEU A 32 15.71 25.86 -11.78
N TYR A 33 16.66 26.54 -11.13
CA TYR A 33 16.34 27.60 -10.17
C TYR A 33 15.60 28.77 -10.84
N GLN A 34 16.02 29.22 -12.02
CA GLN A 34 15.30 30.25 -12.77
C GLN A 34 13.88 29.81 -13.17
N GLU A 35 13.71 28.54 -13.54
CA GLU A 35 12.41 27.96 -13.84
C GLU A 35 11.51 27.94 -12.58
N LEU A 36 12.05 27.55 -11.42
CA LEU A 36 11.34 27.62 -10.14
C LEU A 36 10.83 29.03 -9.86
N ILE A 37 11.71 30.05 -9.94
CA ILE A 37 11.34 31.44 -9.69
C ILE A 37 10.32 31.93 -10.70
N ALA A 38 10.46 31.59 -11.99
CA ALA A 38 9.48 31.93 -13.02
C ALA A 38 8.11 31.30 -12.73
N SER A 39 8.08 30.04 -12.26
CA SER A 39 6.86 29.33 -11.88
C SER A 39 6.18 29.98 -10.67
N VAL A 40 6.92 30.34 -9.62
CA VAL A 40 6.38 31.05 -8.45
C VAL A 40 5.80 32.41 -8.83
N ARG A 41 6.50 33.18 -9.67
CA ARG A 41 6.04 34.52 -10.10
C ARG A 41 4.77 34.51 -10.96
N LYS A 42 4.43 33.39 -11.62
CA LYS A 42 3.17 33.26 -12.38
C LYS A 42 1.94 33.43 -11.51
N TYR A 43 1.95 32.89 -10.29
CA TYR A 43 0.79 32.93 -9.39
C TYR A 43 0.99 33.86 -8.19
N HIS A 44 2.23 34.29 -7.90
CA HIS A 44 2.58 35.26 -6.85
C HIS A 44 3.59 36.28 -7.38
N PRO A 45 3.16 37.26 -8.19
CA PRO A 45 4.07 38.21 -8.81
C PRO A 45 4.86 39.09 -7.82
N SER A 46 4.27 39.36 -6.63
CA SER A 46 4.84 40.21 -5.58
C SER A 46 5.53 39.44 -4.45
N THR A 47 5.69 38.12 -4.56
CA THR A 47 6.29 37.30 -3.50
C THR A 47 7.76 37.66 -3.31
N ASP A 48 8.16 37.89 -2.06
CA ASP A 48 9.55 37.96 -1.66
C ASP A 48 10.19 36.56 -1.79
N ILE A 49 11.13 36.46 -2.72
CA ILE A 49 11.83 35.19 -3.05
C ILE A 49 13.08 34.97 -2.19
N SER A 50 13.43 35.90 -1.30
CA SER A 50 14.67 35.82 -0.51
C SER A 50 14.78 34.54 0.32
N LEU A 51 13.65 34.05 0.86
CA LEU A 51 13.59 32.82 1.62
C LEU A 51 13.82 31.59 0.73
N ILE A 52 13.32 31.59 -0.51
CA ILE A 52 13.52 30.53 -1.50
C ILE A 52 14.99 30.51 -1.95
N GLU A 53 15.56 31.69 -2.21
CA GLU A 53 16.98 31.83 -2.58
C GLU A 53 17.90 31.33 -1.47
N LYS A 54 17.60 31.70 -0.22
CA LYS A 54 18.34 31.21 0.95
C LYS A 54 18.27 29.70 1.07
N ALA A 55 17.10 29.10 0.90
CA ALA A 55 16.91 27.66 0.95
C ALA A 55 17.66 26.93 -0.17
N TYR A 56 17.62 27.48 -1.39
CA TYR A 56 18.40 26.96 -2.51
C TYR A 56 19.90 26.96 -2.23
N ASN A 57 20.46 28.08 -1.74
CA ASN A 57 21.87 28.19 -1.45
C ASN A 57 22.32 27.21 -0.35
N ILE A 58 21.53 27.04 0.71
CA ILE A 58 21.79 26.08 1.78
C ILE A 58 21.73 24.64 1.25
N ALA A 59 20.67 24.28 0.51
CA ALA A 59 20.54 22.96 -0.07
C ALA A 59 21.67 22.64 -1.07
N TYR A 60 22.08 23.64 -1.89
CA TYR A 60 23.16 23.50 -2.84
C TYR A 60 24.51 23.20 -2.16
N GLU A 61 24.88 23.95 -1.11
CA GLU A 61 26.11 23.72 -0.36
C GLU A 61 26.03 22.40 0.45
N ALA A 62 24.88 22.07 1.03
CA ALA A 62 24.69 20.86 1.82
C ALA A 62 24.84 19.57 0.98
N HIS A 63 24.36 19.59 -0.26
CA HIS A 63 24.47 18.46 -1.19
C HIS A 63 25.67 18.52 -2.14
N LYS A 64 26.62 19.42 -1.87
CA LYS A 64 27.80 19.62 -2.72
C LYS A 64 28.66 18.35 -2.82
N GLY A 65 28.89 17.91 -4.04
CA GLY A 65 29.65 16.68 -4.32
C GLY A 65 28.84 15.38 -4.25
N GLN A 66 27.59 15.43 -3.83
CA GLN A 66 26.68 14.28 -3.90
C GLN A 66 26.10 14.15 -5.32
N VAL A 67 26.02 12.91 -5.81
CA VAL A 67 25.43 12.58 -7.11
C VAL A 67 24.38 11.49 -6.97
N ARG A 68 23.32 11.58 -7.75
CA ARG A 68 22.28 10.56 -7.82
C ARG A 68 22.72 9.36 -8.68
N LYS A 69 21.97 8.26 -8.64
CA LYS A 69 22.20 7.09 -9.50
C LYS A 69 22.08 7.41 -11.00
N SER A 70 21.34 8.44 -11.35
CA SER A 70 21.26 9.01 -12.69
C SER A 70 22.55 9.68 -13.14
N GLY A 71 23.52 9.97 -12.23
CA GLY A 71 24.77 10.69 -12.49
C GLY A 71 24.66 12.21 -12.38
N GLU A 72 23.46 12.75 -12.11
CA GLU A 72 23.23 14.18 -11.94
C GLU A 72 23.59 14.66 -10.52
N PRO A 73 23.97 15.93 -10.32
CA PRO A 73 24.14 16.52 -8.99
C PRO A 73 22.87 16.38 -8.14
N TYR A 74 23.01 16.04 -6.86
CA TYR A 74 21.87 15.74 -6.00
C TYR A 74 20.88 16.90 -5.88
N ILE A 75 21.36 18.14 -5.89
CA ILE A 75 20.54 19.37 -5.80
C ILE A 75 19.44 19.48 -6.87
N ILE A 76 19.59 18.79 -8.01
CA ILE A 76 18.58 18.76 -9.07
C ILE A 76 17.27 18.14 -8.55
N HIS A 77 17.36 17.15 -7.64
CA HIS A 77 16.18 16.52 -7.07
C HIS A 77 15.31 17.50 -6.26
N PRO A 78 15.79 18.14 -5.19
CA PRO A 78 14.98 19.08 -4.44
C PRO A 78 14.53 20.30 -5.29
N LEU A 79 15.30 20.73 -6.30
CA LEU A 79 14.83 21.74 -7.25
C LEU A 79 13.63 21.28 -8.05
N CYS A 80 13.67 20.08 -8.62
CA CYS A 80 12.53 19.50 -9.36
C CYS A 80 11.31 19.28 -8.45
N VAL A 81 11.51 18.84 -7.21
CA VAL A 81 10.44 18.76 -6.21
C VAL A 81 9.81 20.12 -5.94
N ALA A 82 10.62 21.17 -5.75
CA ALA A 82 10.14 22.52 -5.54
C ALA A 82 9.40 23.09 -6.78
N ILE A 83 9.85 22.76 -8.01
CA ILE A 83 9.15 23.13 -9.25
C ILE A 83 7.77 22.47 -9.30
N ILE A 84 7.66 21.16 -8.99
CA ILE A 84 6.38 20.45 -8.92
C ILE A 84 5.44 21.11 -7.91
N LEU A 85 5.94 21.51 -6.74
CA LEU A 85 5.15 22.23 -5.71
C LEU A 85 4.73 23.62 -6.19
N ALA A 86 5.59 24.34 -6.90
CA ALA A 86 5.27 25.64 -7.52
C ALA A 86 4.22 25.49 -8.63
N GLU A 87 4.27 24.42 -9.42
CA GLU A 87 3.24 24.09 -10.40
C GLU A 87 1.88 23.76 -9.78
N LEU A 88 1.85 23.34 -8.51
CA LEU A 88 0.62 23.18 -7.71
C LEU A 88 0.18 24.50 -7.04
N GLU A 89 0.86 25.61 -7.31
CA GLU A 89 0.60 26.94 -6.78
C GLU A 89 0.61 27.00 -5.24
N LEU A 90 1.54 26.29 -4.59
CA LEU A 90 1.64 26.24 -3.12
C LEU A 90 2.40 27.45 -2.54
N ASP A 91 2.24 27.64 -1.23
CA ASP A 91 2.89 28.72 -0.48
C ASP A 91 4.42 28.61 -0.46
N LYS A 92 5.10 29.73 -0.18
CA LYS A 92 6.56 29.81 -0.17
C LYS A 92 7.20 28.88 0.87
N GLU A 93 6.56 28.71 2.02
CA GLU A 93 7.02 27.84 3.11
C GLU A 93 7.03 26.37 2.66
N THR A 94 6.04 25.94 1.91
CA THR A 94 5.99 24.59 1.32
C THR A 94 7.07 24.39 0.25
N ILE A 95 7.34 25.39 -0.59
CA ILE A 95 8.40 25.35 -1.61
C ILE A 95 9.77 25.28 -0.93
N VAL A 96 9.99 26.10 0.09
CA VAL A 96 11.23 26.09 0.91
C VAL A 96 11.42 24.72 1.58
N ALA A 97 10.37 24.18 2.18
CA ALA A 97 10.42 22.83 2.76
C ALA A 97 10.72 21.76 1.70
N GLY A 98 10.19 21.91 0.47
CA GLY A 98 10.52 21.03 -0.67
C GLY A 98 11.98 21.11 -1.11
N LEU A 99 12.62 22.30 -1.02
CA LEU A 99 14.06 22.45 -1.27
C LEU A 99 14.93 21.81 -0.17
N LEU A 100 14.43 21.78 1.07
CA LEU A 100 15.18 21.36 2.26
C LEU A 100 14.82 19.95 2.74
N HIS A 101 13.89 19.24 2.08
CA HIS A 101 13.29 18.00 2.62
C HIS A 101 14.30 16.87 2.87
N ASP A 102 15.36 16.78 2.05
CA ASP A 102 16.42 15.77 2.18
C ASP A 102 17.65 16.30 2.95
N VAL A 103 17.73 17.61 3.25
CA VAL A 103 18.91 18.21 3.87
C VAL A 103 19.16 17.64 5.26
N VAL A 104 18.12 17.40 6.06
CA VAL A 104 18.25 16.83 7.41
C VAL A 104 18.56 15.33 7.36
N GLU A 105 18.05 14.60 6.35
CA GLU A 105 18.26 13.15 6.23
C GLU A 105 19.63 12.81 5.66
N ASP A 106 20.09 13.54 4.64
CA ASP A 106 21.27 13.20 3.83
C ASP A 106 22.51 14.06 4.14
N THR A 107 22.39 15.03 5.07
CA THR A 107 23.53 15.94 5.40
C THR A 107 23.68 16.13 6.91
N VAL A 108 24.61 17.00 7.32
CA VAL A 108 24.92 17.28 8.73
C VAL A 108 24.01 18.34 9.37
N MET A 109 23.09 18.95 8.61
CA MET A 109 22.20 20.00 9.10
C MET A 109 21.10 19.41 10.00
N THR A 110 20.80 20.08 11.10
CA THR A 110 19.83 19.64 12.11
C THR A 110 18.48 20.35 11.99
N ASP A 111 17.41 19.73 12.56
CA ASP A 111 16.09 20.35 12.63
C ASP A 111 16.09 21.69 13.37
N GLU A 112 16.93 21.83 14.42
CA GLU A 112 17.09 23.05 15.20
C GLU A 112 17.68 24.18 14.34
N GLU A 113 18.64 23.88 13.49
CA GLU A 113 19.23 24.86 12.56
C GLU A 113 18.22 25.28 11.50
N ILE A 114 17.45 24.35 10.92
CA ILE A 114 16.33 24.68 10.01
C ILE A 114 15.33 25.63 10.70
N LYS A 115 15.00 25.34 11.95
CA LYS A 115 14.06 26.16 12.71
C LYS A 115 14.57 27.56 12.97
N GLN A 116 15.88 27.73 13.25
CA GLN A 116 16.49 29.04 13.45
C GLN A 116 16.56 29.84 12.15
N GLU A 117 16.89 29.21 11.03
CA GLU A 117 17.11 29.86 9.74
C GLU A 117 15.81 30.16 8.97
N PHE A 118 14.79 29.29 9.07
CA PHE A 118 13.58 29.33 8.26
C PHE A 118 12.28 29.40 9.06
N GLY A 119 12.35 29.31 10.39
CA GLY A 119 11.20 29.38 11.27
C GLY A 119 10.57 28.03 11.60
N ALA A 120 9.64 28.04 12.56
CA ALA A 120 9.03 26.84 13.11
C ALA A 120 8.13 26.10 12.09
N GLU A 121 7.52 26.84 11.16
CA GLU A 121 6.61 26.28 10.16
C GLU A 121 7.36 25.43 9.12
N VAL A 122 8.44 25.93 8.55
CA VAL A 122 9.29 25.18 7.63
C VAL A 122 9.92 23.97 8.33
N ALA A 123 10.42 24.15 9.55
CA ALA A 123 10.98 23.04 10.32
C ALA A 123 9.97 21.94 10.60
N LEU A 124 8.71 22.27 10.90
CA LEU A 124 7.64 21.30 11.09
C LEU A 124 7.36 20.48 9.81
N LEU A 125 7.39 21.14 8.65
CA LEU A 125 7.17 20.47 7.36
C LEU A 125 8.32 19.53 7.02
N VAL A 126 9.57 19.99 7.17
CA VAL A 126 10.77 19.19 6.91
C VAL A 126 10.83 17.99 7.85
N ASP A 127 10.67 18.17 9.19
CA ASP A 127 10.60 17.10 10.18
C ASP A 127 9.50 16.07 9.83
N GLY A 128 8.33 16.54 9.38
CA GLY A 128 7.23 15.69 8.95
C GLY A 128 7.59 14.79 7.76
N VAL A 129 8.35 15.31 6.78
CA VAL A 129 8.78 14.55 5.60
C VAL A 129 9.92 13.59 5.95
N THR A 130 10.93 14.04 6.72
CA THR A 130 12.12 13.27 7.12
C THR A 130 11.76 12.04 7.97
N LYS A 131 10.85 12.18 8.95
CA LYS A 131 10.41 11.05 9.81
C LYS A 131 9.72 9.92 9.04
N LEU A 132 9.34 10.16 7.80
CA LEU A 132 8.77 9.15 6.91
C LEU A 132 9.86 8.28 6.23
N GLY A 133 11.10 8.73 6.19
CA GLY A 133 12.25 8.02 5.57
C GLY A 133 13.00 7.08 6.51
N GLN A 134 13.03 7.38 7.82
CA GLN A 134 13.88 6.68 8.79
C GLN A 134 13.23 5.42 9.36
N LEU A 135 13.34 4.27 8.71
CA LEU A 135 12.93 3.00 9.30
C LEU A 135 13.90 1.86 9.04
N SER A 136 14.19 1.17 10.17
CA SER A 136 15.16 0.10 10.28
C SER A 136 14.79 -1.17 9.49
N TYR A 137 15.80 -1.77 8.90
CA TYR A 137 15.79 -2.91 7.96
C TYR A 137 15.46 -4.28 8.58
N ASP A 138 15.09 -4.38 9.85
CA ASP A 138 15.04 -5.66 10.59
C ASP A 138 13.63 -6.25 10.84
N ALA A 139 12.55 -5.65 10.31
CA ALA A 139 11.19 -6.15 10.47
C ALA A 139 10.61 -6.71 9.16
N ASP A 140 9.60 -7.57 9.29
CA ASP A 140 8.83 -8.08 8.14
C ASP A 140 8.37 -6.90 7.26
N LYS A 141 8.60 -6.98 5.93
CA LYS A 141 8.37 -5.86 4.99
C LYS A 141 6.98 -5.22 5.13
N VAL A 142 5.97 -6.00 5.52
CA VAL A 142 4.60 -5.51 5.73
C VAL A 142 4.49 -4.68 7.01
N GLU A 143 5.20 -5.06 8.08
CA GLU A 143 5.19 -4.31 9.35
C GLU A 143 5.88 -2.95 9.21
N VAL A 144 7.02 -2.92 8.49
CA VAL A 144 7.74 -1.66 8.19
C VAL A 144 6.87 -0.72 7.36
N GLN A 145 6.22 -1.25 6.33
CA GLN A 145 5.36 -0.45 5.45
C GLN A 145 4.15 0.12 6.20
N ALA A 146 3.52 -0.68 7.08
CA ALA A 146 2.40 -0.23 7.90
C ALA A 146 2.81 0.86 8.89
N GLU A 147 3.97 0.71 9.54
CA GLU A 147 4.50 1.70 10.48
C GLU A 147 4.83 3.03 9.76
N ASN A 148 5.41 2.96 8.57
CA ASN A 148 5.68 4.12 7.72
C ASN A 148 4.40 4.88 7.38
N LEU A 149 3.36 4.15 6.97
CA LEU A 149 2.08 4.75 6.65
C LEU A 149 1.41 5.38 7.89
N ARG A 150 1.50 4.72 9.05
CA ARG A 150 0.99 5.30 10.31
C ARG A 150 1.65 6.64 10.64
N LYS A 151 2.98 6.72 10.53
CA LYS A 151 3.73 7.96 10.74
C LYS A 151 3.35 9.02 9.72
N MET A 152 3.18 8.64 8.45
CA MET A 152 2.75 9.52 7.39
C MET A 152 1.37 10.14 7.70
N PHE A 153 0.39 9.34 8.09
CA PHE A 153 -0.94 9.86 8.44
C PHE A 153 -0.91 10.76 9.69
N LEU A 154 -0.07 10.46 10.67
CA LEU A 154 0.13 11.32 11.84
C LEU A 154 0.75 12.67 11.45
N ALA A 155 1.72 12.67 10.55
CA ALA A 155 2.32 13.90 10.04
C ALA A 155 1.32 14.73 9.21
N MET A 156 0.54 14.06 8.32
CA MET A 156 -0.55 14.69 7.56
C MET A 156 -1.62 15.33 8.45
N ALA A 157 -1.90 14.73 9.60
CA ALA A 157 -2.89 15.28 10.55
C ALA A 157 -2.39 16.55 11.24
N LYS A 158 -1.09 16.73 11.36
CA LYS A 158 -0.49 17.97 11.85
C LYS A 158 -0.50 19.06 10.78
N ASP A 159 -0.04 18.74 9.58
CA ASP A 159 -0.10 19.61 8.41
C ASP A 159 -0.16 18.80 7.10
N ILE A 160 -1.22 19.04 6.33
CA ILE A 160 -1.47 18.34 5.05
C ILE A 160 -0.38 18.62 4.01
N ARG A 161 0.40 19.70 4.13
CA ARG A 161 1.48 20.03 3.20
C ARG A 161 2.60 18.99 3.20
N VAL A 162 2.78 18.28 4.30
CA VAL A 162 3.76 17.18 4.40
C VAL A 162 3.52 16.13 3.31
N ILE A 163 2.26 15.73 3.09
CA ILE A 163 1.96 14.75 2.02
C ILE A 163 2.09 15.36 0.63
N LEU A 164 1.82 16.67 0.46
CA LEU A 164 2.02 17.32 -0.84
C LEU A 164 3.49 17.30 -1.25
N ILE A 165 4.39 17.61 -0.31
CA ILE A 165 5.84 17.52 -0.51
C ILE A 165 6.22 16.06 -0.84
N LYS A 166 5.70 15.09 -0.07
CA LYS A 166 6.00 13.66 -0.31
C LYS A 166 5.48 13.14 -1.64
N LEU A 167 4.33 13.63 -2.11
CA LEU A 167 3.81 13.28 -3.45
C LEU A 167 4.68 13.88 -4.56
N ALA A 168 5.19 15.12 -4.38
CA ALA A 168 6.11 15.74 -5.33
C ALA A 168 7.46 15.01 -5.37
N ASP A 169 8.02 14.65 -4.20
CA ASP A 169 9.21 13.79 -4.07
C ASP A 169 8.99 12.45 -4.80
N ARG A 170 7.89 11.76 -4.51
CA ARG A 170 7.56 10.47 -5.15
C ARG A 170 7.44 10.61 -6.65
N LEU A 171 6.82 11.67 -7.14
CA LEU A 171 6.67 11.91 -8.58
C LEU A 171 8.02 12.09 -9.25
N HIS A 172 8.91 12.90 -8.69
CA HIS A 172 10.25 13.07 -9.26
C HIS A 172 11.06 11.77 -9.20
N ASN A 173 10.96 11.00 -8.12
CA ASN A 173 11.60 9.69 -8.01
C ASN A 173 11.05 8.70 -9.06
N MET A 174 9.76 8.74 -9.39
CA MET A 174 9.17 7.92 -10.46
C MET A 174 9.64 8.35 -11.85
N ARG A 175 9.81 9.65 -12.12
CA ARG A 175 10.38 10.17 -13.38
C ARG A 175 11.81 9.70 -13.62
N THR A 176 12.59 9.50 -12.55
CA THR A 176 14.00 9.06 -12.61
C THR A 176 14.18 7.55 -12.33
N LEU A 177 13.10 6.78 -12.25
CA LEU A 177 13.11 5.38 -11.83
C LEU A 177 13.88 4.45 -12.78
N LYS A 178 14.05 4.84 -14.03
CA LYS A 178 14.81 4.10 -15.07
C LYS A 178 16.27 3.81 -14.68
N TYR A 179 16.85 4.58 -13.78
CA TYR A 179 18.23 4.40 -13.30
C TYR A 179 18.35 3.42 -12.12
N MET A 180 17.26 2.83 -11.67
CA MET A 180 17.23 1.79 -10.63
C MET A 180 17.25 0.39 -11.24
N THR A 181 17.57 -0.62 -10.42
CA THR A 181 17.48 -2.03 -10.85
C THR A 181 16.03 -2.44 -11.12
N PRO A 182 15.77 -3.39 -12.04
CA PRO A 182 14.41 -3.83 -12.39
C PRO A 182 13.56 -4.24 -11.18
N GLU A 183 14.16 -4.89 -10.17
CA GLU A 183 13.46 -5.30 -8.95
C GLU A 183 13.00 -4.07 -8.15
N LYS A 184 13.87 -3.07 -8.00
CA LYS A 184 13.53 -1.81 -7.33
C LYS A 184 12.53 -0.97 -8.11
N GLN A 185 12.61 -0.99 -9.45
CA GLN A 185 11.61 -0.35 -10.30
C GLN A 185 10.21 -0.91 -10.03
N LYS A 186 10.05 -2.24 -10.03
CA LYS A 186 8.77 -2.91 -9.77
C LYS A 186 8.29 -2.68 -8.33
N GLU A 187 9.19 -2.73 -7.35
CA GLU A 187 8.85 -2.47 -5.95
C GLU A 187 8.32 -1.05 -5.75
N LYS A 188 9.03 -0.04 -6.26
CA LYS A 188 8.64 1.36 -6.13
C LYS A 188 7.40 1.72 -6.94
N ALA A 189 7.23 1.15 -8.13
CA ALA A 189 6.03 1.32 -8.94
C ALA A 189 4.80 0.71 -8.25
N ARG A 190 4.92 -0.46 -7.63
CA ARG A 190 3.84 -1.10 -6.88
C ARG A 190 3.45 -0.29 -5.64
N GLU A 191 4.43 0.15 -4.86
CA GLU A 191 4.20 1.04 -3.71
C GLU A 191 3.48 2.33 -4.14
N THR A 192 3.89 2.90 -5.27
CA THR A 192 3.27 4.12 -5.82
C THR A 192 1.82 3.87 -6.25
N MET A 193 1.56 2.78 -6.98
CA MET A 193 0.22 2.39 -7.44
C MET A 193 -0.73 2.06 -6.28
N ASP A 194 -0.24 1.35 -5.24
CA ASP A 194 -1.05 0.87 -4.13
C ASP A 194 -1.34 1.95 -3.08
N ILE A 195 -0.47 2.99 -2.95
CA ILE A 195 -0.51 3.92 -1.84
C ILE A 195 -0.55 5.38 -2.30
N TYR A 196 0.46 5.85 -3.03
CA TYR A 196 0.61 7.28 -3.32
C TYR A 196 -0.39 7.80 -4.36
N ALA A 197 -0.63 7.05 -5.43
CA ALA A 197 -1.62 7.44 -6.44
C ALA A 197 -3.05 7.47 -5.88
N PRO A 198 -3.51 6.49 -5.07
CA PRO A 198 -4.77 6.58 -4.35
C PRO A 198 -4.88 7.76 -3.38
N ILE A 199 -3.82 8.08 -2.65
CA ILE A 199 -3.80 9.27 -1.77
C ILE A 199 -3.94 10.55 -2.60
N ALA A 200 -3.18 10.69 -3.70
CA ALA A 200 -3.30 11.83 -4.60
C ALA A 200 -4.72 11.96 -5.18
N GLN A 201 -5.35 10.83 -5.53
CA GLN A 201 -6.76 10.78 -5.95
C GLN A 201 -7.71 11.26 -4.85
N ARG A 202 -7.49 10.84 -3.60
CA ARG A 202 -8.32 11.22 -2.44
C ARG A 202 -8.21 12.72 -2.14
N LEU A 203 -7.03 13.27 -2.29
CA LEU A 203 -6.78 14.70 -2.13
C LEU A 203 -7.21 15.53 -3.35
N GLY A 204 -7.68 14.88 -4.43
CA GLY A 204 -8.15 15.54 -5.66
C GLY A 204 -7.03 16.09 -6.55
N ILE A 205 -5.75 15.72 -6.31
CA ILE A 205 -4.60 16.21 -7.07
C ILE A 205 -4.45 15.38 -8.35
N SER A 206 -5.32 15.66 -9.33
CA SER A 206 -5.40 14.84 -10.55
C SER A 206 -4.10 14.88 -11.37
N LYS A 207 -3.43 16.03 -11.40
CA LYS A 207 -2.18 16.21 -12.15
C LYS A 207 -1.09 15.20 -11.71
N ILE A 208 -0.83 15.12 -10.41
CA ILE A 208 0.15 14.17 -9.87
C ILE A 208 -0.34 12.72 -9.99
N LYS A 209 -1.61 12.48 -9.62
CA LYS A 209 -2.20 11.14 -9.65
C LYS A 209 -2.07 10.46 -11.01
N ILE A 210 -2.37 11.17 -12.07
CA ILE A 210 -2.37 10.68 -13.44
C ILE A 210 -0.96 10.26 -13.86
N GLU A 211 0.03 11.11 -13.60
CA GLU A 211 1.41 10.82 -13.96
C GLU A 211 1.99 9.67 -13.13
N LEU A 212 1.65 9.60 -11.84
CA LEU A 212 2.03 8.47 -10.99
C LEU A 212 1.44 7.14 -11.50
N ASP A 213 0.18 7.14 -11.94
CA ASP A 213 -0.47 5.96 -12.50
C ASP A 213 0.19 5.52 -13.81
N ASP A 214 0.42 6.44 -14.74
CA ASP A 214 1.01 6.14 -16.06
C ASP A 214 2.45 5.63 -15.91
N LEU A 215 3.27 6.28 -15.04
CA LEU A 215 4.62 5.83 -14.74
C LEU A 215 4.63 4.47 -14.03
N SER A 216 3.68 4.23 -13.11
CA SER A 216 3.59 2.94 -12.43
C SER A 216 3.21 1.82 -13.40
N LEU A 217 2.28 2.07 -14.33
CA LEU A 217 1.91 1.11 -15.38
C LEU A 217 3.11 0.75 -16.25
N LYS A 218 3.92 1.76 -16.65
CA LYS A 218 5.13 1.56 -17.46
C LYS A 218 6.08 0.54 -16.86
N TYR A 219 6.28 0.54 -15.53
CA TYR A 219 7.23 -0.37 -14.85
C TYR A 219 6.60 -1.68 -14.36
N LEU A 220 5.28 -1.71 -14.11
CA LEU A 220 4.59 -2.93 -13.66
C LEU A 220 4.18 -3.84 -14.82
N GLU A 221 3.68 -3.24 -15.91
CA GLU A 221 3.15 -3.94 -17.08
C GLU A 221 3.72 -3.31 -18.37
N PRO A 222 5.03 -3.37 -18.59
CA PRO A 222 5.70 -2.66 -19.68
C PRO A 222 5.17 -3.05 -21.06
N GLU A 223 4.93 -4.34 -21.32
CA GLU A 223 4.39 -4.81 -22.58
C GLU A 223 3.03 -4.18 -22.89
N ALA A 224 2.12 -4.17 -21.93
CA ALA A 224 0.80 -3.57 -22.08
C ALA A 224 0.87 -2.03 -22.24
N TYR A 225 1.79 -1.38 -21.53
CA TYR A 225 2.01 0.07 -21.65
C TYR A 225 2.50 0.45 -23.06
N TYR A 226 3.54 -0.18 -23.55
CA TYR A 226 4.12 0.16 -24.87
C TYR A 226 3.20 -0.25 -26.02
N ASP A 227 2.48 -1.38 -25.91
CA ASP A 227 1.45 -1.75 -26.87
C ASP A 227 0.35 -0.68 -26.96
N LEU A 228 -0.12 -0.20 -25.81
CA LEU A 228 -1.13 0.86 -25.75
C LEU A 228 -0.60 2.19 -26.35
N VAL A 229 0.65 2.57 -26.02
CA VAL A 229 1.30 3.76 -26.59
C VAL A 229 1.37 3.65 -28.10
N HIS A 230 1.78 2.50 -28.63
CA HIS A 230 1.86 2.25 -30.08
C HIS A 230 0.49 2.31 -30.76
N GLN A 231 -0.53 1.65 -30.20
CA GLN A 231 -1.89 1.68 -30.74
C GLN A 231 -2.47 3.12 -30.77
N ILE A 232 -2.20 3.92 -29.74
CA ILE A 232 -2.65 5.32 -29.67
C ILE A 232 -1.87 6.18 -30.66
N ALA A 233 -0.55 5.98 -30.79
CA ALA A 233 0.28 6.73 -31.72
C ALA A 233 -0.11 6.50 -33.19
N GLN A 234 -0.40 5.26 -33.60
CA GLN A 234 -0.87 4.93 -34.92
C GLN A 234 -2.16 5.66 -35.34
N ARG A 235 -3.00 6.01 -34.35
CA ARG A 235 -4.30 6.68 -34.60
C ARG A 235 -4.25 8.19 -34.35
N LYS A 236 -3.07 8.71 -34.01
CA LYS A 236 -2.91 10.09 -33.51
C LYS A 236 -3.37 11.13 -34.55
N SER A 237 -2.93 11.05 -35.77
CA SER A 237 -3.28 12.05 -36.80
C SER A 237 -4.78 12.11 -37.09
N VAL A 238 -5.40 10.96 -37.36
CA VAL A 238 -6.85 10.88 -37.65
C VAL A 238 -7.69 11.31 -36.42
N ARG A 239 -7.21 11.00 -35.25
CA ARG A 239 -7.87 11.38 -34.01
C ARG A 239 -7.76 12.86 -33.72
N ASP A 240 -6.57 13.44 -33.88
CA ASP A 240 -6.31 14.83 -33.54
C ASP A 240 -7.08 15.75 -34.53
N ASP A 241 -7.13 15.42 -35.81
CA ASP A 241 -7.94 16.12 -36.83
C ASP A 241 -9.44 16.07 -36.49
N TYR A 242 -9.95 14.89 -36.07
CA TYR A 242 -11.35 14.73 -35.68
C TYR A 242 -11.68 15.54 -34.44
N VAL A 243 -10.86 15.45 -33.37
CA VAL A 243 -11.06 16.23 -32.12
C VAL A 243 -10.99 17.72 -32.41
N GLN A 244 -10.04 18.16 -33.24
CA GLN A 244 -9.89 19.58 -33.61
C GLN A 244 -11.12 20.10 -34.37
N SER A 245 -11.67 19.33 -35.31
CA SER A 245 -12.89 19.71 -36.00
C SER A 245 -14.10 19.84 -35.07
N LEU A 246 -14.25 18.90 -34.11
CA LEU A 246 -15.29 18.98 -33.11
C LEU A 246 -15.11 20.18 -32.17
N VAL A 247 -13.87 20.49 -31.77
CA VAL A 247 -13.58 21.65 -30.89
C VAL A 247 -13.94 22.95 -31.60
N GLU A 248 -13.65 23.10 -32.89
CA GLU A 248 -14.00 24.30 -33.69
C GLU A 248 -15.51 24.44 -33.85
N GLU A 249 -16.20 23.35 -34.14
CA GLU A 249 -17.66 23.34 -34.26
C GLU A 249 -18.35 23.72 -32.93
N VAL A 250 -17.90 23.11 -31.84
CA VAL A 250 -18.42 23.41 -30.46
C VAL A 250 -18.11 24.87 -30.09
N LYS A 251 -16.89 25.37 -30.36
CA LYS A 251 -16.53 26.77 -30.11
C LYS A 251 -17.48 27.75 -30.82
N LYS A 252 -17.77 27.47 -32.07
CA LYS A 252 -18.68 28.31 -32.86
C LYS A 252 -20.06 28.42 -32.24
N HIS A 253 -20.70 27.29 -31.92
CA HIS A 253 -22.07 27.25 -31.40
C HIS A 253 -22.17 27.81 -29.97
N ILE A 254 -21.20 27.54 -29.12
CA ILE A 254 -21.14 28.10 -27.76
C ILE A 254 -20.97 29.62 -27.79
N HIS A 255 -20.12 30.12 -28.73
CA HIS A 255 -19.95 31.56 -28.93
C HIS A 255 -21.22 32.21 -29.50
N GLU A 256 -21.90 31.57 -30.46
CA GLU A 256 -23.17 32.05 -31.03
C GLU A 256 -24.28 32.12 -29.95
N ALA A 257 -24.26 31.24 -28.97
CA ALA A 257 -25.13 31.27 -27.80
C ALA A 257 -24.77 32.33 -26.76
N GLY A 258 -23.68 33.10 -26.98
CA GLY A 258 -23.25 34.18 -26.09
C GLY A 258 -22.61 33.69 -24.78
N ILE A 259 -22.09 32.46 -24.74
CA ILE A 259 -21.47 31.88 -23.55
C ILE A 259 -19.94 32.01 -23.67
N PRO A 260 -19.29 32.81 -22.80
CA PRO A 260 -17.83 32.85 -22.71
C PRO A 260 -17.28 31.50 -22.26
N ALA A 261 -16.45 30.87 -23.06
CA ALA A 261 -15.90 29.56 -22.73
C ALA A 261 -14.51 29.34 -23.32
N GLN A 262 -13.66 28.66 -22.56
CA GLN A 262 -12.44 28.04 -23.05
C GLN A 262 -12.76 26.58 -23.42
N ILE A 263 -12.42 26.18 -24.64
CA ILE A 263 -12.75 24.86 -25.15
C ILE A 263 -11.50 24.20 -25.71
N ASP A 264 -11.15 23.03 -25.15
CA ASP A 264 -9.93 22.31 -25.49
C ASP A 264 -10.22 20.82 -25.69
N GLY A 265 -9.51 20.19 -26.64
CA GLY A 265 -9.46 18.74 -26.73
C GLY A 265 -8.66 18.16 -25.56
N ARG A 266 -9.13 17.05 -24.98
CA ARG A 266 -8.45 16.36 -23.89
C ARG A 266 -8.02 14.97 -24.30
N ALA A 267 -6.73 14.68 -24.20
CA ALA A 267 -6.21 13.33 -24.31
C ALA A 267 -6.52 12.54 -23.00
N LYS A 268 -6.93 11.29 -23.16
CA LYS A 268 -7.12 10.38 -22.01
C LYS A 268 -5.82 9.69 -21.66
N HIS A 269 -5.57 9.51 -20.38
CA HIS A 269 -4.34 8.94 -19.84
C HIS A 269 -4.27 7.43 -20.03
N PHE A 270 -3.06 6.89 -20.23
CA PHE A 270 -2.80 5.49 -20.56
C PHE A 270 -3.35 4.52 -19.52
N PHE A 271 -3.09 4.76 -18.24
CA PHE A 271 -3.61 3.90 -17.18
C PHE A 271 -5.14 3.83 -17.11
N SER A 272 -5.81 4.97 -17.35
CA SER A 272 -7.28 5.03 -17.38
C SER A 272 -7.87 4.21 -18.52
N ILE A 273 -7.21 4.20 -19.67
CA ILE A 273 -7.56 3.37 -20.83
C ILE A 273 -7.31 1.89 -20.51
N TYR A 274 -6.10 1.56 -20.05
CA TYR A 274 -5.70 0.21 -19.68
C TYR A 274 -6.67 -0.42 -18.65
N LYS A 275 -6.99 0.32 -17.59
CA LYS A 275 -7.93 -0.14 -16.55
C LYS A 275 -9.31 -0.45 -17.12
N LYS A 276 -9.81 0.35 -18.06
CA LYS A 276 -11.09 0.09 -18.73
C LYS A 276 -11.03 -1.13 -19.65
N MET A 277 -9.95 -1.28 -20.42
CA MET A 277 -9.74 -2.47 -21.26
C MET A 277 -9.74 -3.74 -20.40
N LYS A 278 -8.95 -3.75 -19.33
CA LYS A 278 -8.79 -4.91 -18.44
C LYS A 278 -10.05 -5.26 -17.65
N ASN A 279 -10.72 -4.25 -17.07
CA ASN A 279 -11.89 -4.48 -16.20
C ASN A 279 -13.18 -4.79 -16.97
N GLN A 280 -13.29 -4.35 -18.23
CA GLN A 280 -14.51 -4.52 -19.06
C GLN A 280 -14.28 -5.49 -20.22
N ASP A 281 -13.10 -6.11 -20.30
CA ASP A 281 -12.69 -7.00 -21.40
C ASP A 281 -12.95 -6.39 -22.78
N LYS A 282 -12.53 -5.11 -22.94
CA LYS A 282 -12.75 -4.32 -24.15
C LYS A 282 -11.47 -4.06 -24.89
N THR A 283 -11.56 -4.02 -26.22
CA THR A 283 -10.49 -3.51 -27.10
C THR A 283 -10.49 -1.98 -27.09
N LEU A 284 -9.38 -1.38 -27.55
CA LEU A 284 -9.27 0.09 -27.65
C LEU A 284 -10.40 0.72 -28.48
N ASP A 285 -10.87 0.02 -29.55
CA ASP A 285 -11.97 0.48 -30.42
C ASP A 285 -13.33 0.53 -29.72
N GLN A 286 -13.49 -0.23 -28.65
CA GLN A 286 -14.74 -0.29 -27.88
C GLN A 286 -14.76 0.72 -26.71
N ILE A 287 -13.70 1.54 -26.59
CA ILE A 287 -13.62 2.58 -25.57
C ILE A 287 -14.07 3.92 -26.17
N TYR A 288 -15.34 4.26 -25.91
CA TYR A 288 -16.03 5.43 -26.49
C TYR A 288 -15.52 6.79 -26.00
N ASP A 289 -14.76 6.86 -24.91
CA ASP A 289 -14.28 8.08 -24.29
C ASP A 289 -12.77 8.36 -24.51
N LEU A 290 -12.25 7.82 -25.61
CA LEU A 290 -10.91 8.19 -26.09
C LEU A 290 -10.86 9.63 -26.57
N PHE A 291 -11.98 10.11 -27.10
CA PHE A 291 -12.17 11.47 -27.58
C PHE A 291 -12.92 12.26 -26.53
N ALA A 292 -12.29 13.21 -25.91
CA ALA A 292 -12.92 14.06 -24.92
C ALA A 292 -12.66 15.54 -25.23
N ILE A 293 -13.70 16.36 -25.02
CA ILE A 293 -13.64 17.80 -25.11
C ILE A 293 -13.93 18.37 -23.72
N ARG A 294 -13.20 19.39 -23.34
CA ARG A 294 -13.41 20.11 -22.10
C ARG A 294 -13.88 21.52 -22.41
N ILE A 295 -14.95 21.93 -21.76
CA ILE A 295 -15.53 23.26 -21.82
C ILE A 295 -15.42 23.88 -20.43
N ILE A 296 -14.72 25.02 -20.32
CA ILE A 296 -14.56 25.76 -19.08
C ILE A 296 -15.29 27.09 -19.24
N VAL A 297 -16.22 27.37 -18.31
CA VAL A 297 -17.07 28.55 -18.31
C VAL A 297 -16.98 29.33 -17.00
N ASP A 298 -17.57 30.52 -16.91
CA ASP A 298 -17.45 31.40 -15.75
C ASP A 298 -18.37 30.97 -14.59
N SER A 299 -19.58 30.51 -14.88
CA SER A 299 -20.59 30.24 -13.86
C SER A 299 -21.25 28.85 -13.99
N VAL A 300 -21.83 28.36 -12.88
CA VAL A 300 -22.63 27.13 -12.87
C VAL A 300 -23.82 27.23 -13.85
N LYS A 301 -24.43 28.40 -13.94
CA LYS A 301 -25.52 28.64 -14.90
C LYS A 301 -25.04 28.43 -16.33
N ASP A 302 -23.86 28.89 -16.67
CA ASP A 302 -23.28 28.74 -18.01
C ASP A 302 -22.90 27.27 -18.28
N CYS A 303 -22.56 26.47 -17.25
CA CYS A 303 -22.36 25.04 -17.42
C CYS A 303 -23.63 24.35 -17.95
N TYR A 304 -24.78 24.63 -17.37
CA TYR A 304 -26.05 24.03 -17.82
C TYR A 304 -26.56 24.65 -19.14
N ALA A 305 -26.28 25.93 -19.38
CA ALA A 305 -26.57 26.56 -20.67
C ALA A 305 -25.74 25.92 -21.79
N ALA A 306 -24.45 25.74 -21.60
CA ALA A 306 -23.56 25.05 -22.54
C ALA A 306 -24.01 23.61 -22.77
N LEU A 307 -24.45 22.87 -21.75
CA LEU A 307 -24.99 21.52 -21.89
C LEU A 307 -26.21 21.51 -22.82
N GLY A 308 -27.13 22.49 -22.67
CA GLY A 308 -28.32 22.64 -23.53
C GLY A 308 -27.92 22.81 -25.00
N VAL A 309 -26.98 23.72 -25.32
CA VAL A 309 -26.44 23.93 -26.67
C VAL A 309 -25.85 22.64 -27.25
N ILE A 310 -25.04 21.95 -26.44
CA ILE A 310 -24.37 20.72 -26.88
C ILE A 310 -25.38 19.58 -27.15
N HIS A 311 -26.43 19.44 -26.33
CA HIS A 311 -27.47 18.42 -26.54
C HIS A 311 -28.40 18.75 -27.70
N GLU A 312 -28.50 20.01 -28.11
CA GLU A 312 -29.15 20.42 -29.35
C GLU A 312 -28.33 20.02 -30.58
N MET A 313 -26.99 20.19 -30.52
CA MET A 313 -26.08 19.86 -31.61
C MET A 313 -25.92 18.35 -31.82
N TYR A 314 -25.79 17.59 -30.72
CA TYR A 314 -25.45 16.17 -30.75
C TYR A 314 -26.38 15.34 -29.87
N LYS A 315 -26.72 14.14 -30.33
CA LYS A 315 -27.60 13.23 -29.55
C LYS A 315 -26.84 12.58 -28.39
N PRO A 316 -27.29 12.74 -27.13
CA PRO A 316 -26.66 12.08 -25.99
C PRO A 316 -26.99 10.59 -25.98
N ILE A 317 -26.00 9.77 -25.54
CA ILE A 317 -26.18 8.35 -25.32
C ILE A 317 -26.93 8.16 -24.00
N PRO A 318 -28.11 7.45 -23.98
CA PRO A 318 -28.89 7.24 -22.76
C PRO A 318 -28.07 6.58 -21.66
N GLY A 319 -28.23 7.05 -20.41
CA GLY A 319 -27.54 6.51 -19.23
C GLY A 319 -26.04 6.91 -19.13
N ARG A 320 -25.54 7.75 -20.06
CA ARG A 320 -24.13 8.22 -20.04
C ARG A 320 -23.97 9.66 -19.58
N PHE A 321 -25.04 10.32 -19.19
CA PHE A 321 -24.98 11.64 -18.56
C PHE A 321 -24.69 11.51 -17.06
N LYS A 322 -23.78 12.32 -16.53
CA LYS A 322 -23.43 12.39 -15.10
C LYS A 322 -23.31 13.84 -14.68
N ASP A 323 -24.07 14.21 -13.67
CA ASP A 323 -24.06 15.54 -13.08
C ASP A 323 -23.29 15.51 -11.74
N TYR A 324 -21.99 15.78 -11.82
CA TYR A 324 -21.15 15.93 -10.65
C TYR A 324 -21.11 17.38 -10.11
N ILE A 325 -21.86 18.33 -10.71
CA ILE A 325 -22.05 19.66 -10.13
C ILE A 325 -23.10 19.58 -9.04
N ALA A 326 -24.26 18.99 -9.34
CA ALA A 326 -25.32 18.76 -8.37
C ALA A 326 -24.91 17.73 -7.31
N MET A 327 -24.14 16.70 -7.67
CA MET A 327 -23.68 15.62 -6.79
C MET A 327 -22.15 15.45 -6.88
N PRO A 328 -21.38 16.29 -6.14
CA PRO A 328 -19.94 16.22 -6.16
C PRO A 328 -19.39 14.87 -5.72
N LYS A 329 -18.26 14.44 -6.29
CA LYS A 329 -17.54 13.26 -5.82
C LYS A 329 -16.94 13.50 -4.42
N PRO A 330 -16.61 12.44 -3.66
CA PRO A 330 -16.02 12.59 -2.31
C PRO A 330 -14.72 13.41 -2.27
N ASN A 331 -13.98 13.48 -3.38
CA ASN A 331 -12.80 14.32 -3.54
C ASN A 331 -13.13 15.74 -4.05
N MET A 332 -14.39 16.17 -3.93
CA MET A 332 -14.91 17.46 -4.36
C MET A 332 -14.81 17.75 -5.88
N TYR A 333 -14.60 16.70 -6.68
CA TYR A 333 -14.63 16.83 -8.13
C TYR A 333 -16.04 17.18 -8.61
N GLN A 334 -16.16 18.27 -9.39
CA GLN A 334 -17.41 18.76 -9.98
C GLN A 334 -17.22 18.95 -11.49
N SER A 335 -18.16 18.45 -12.28
CA SER A 335 -18.22 18.63 -13.74
C SER A 335 -19.51 18.00 -14.26
N LEU A 336 -20.09 18.51 -15.34
CA LEU A 336 -21.05 17.76 -16.13
C LEU A 336 -20.30 16.87 -17.11
N HIS A 337 -20.70 15.61 -17.22
CA HIS A 337 -20.16 14.66 -18.20
C HIS A 337 -21.29 14.16 -19.08
N THR A 338 -21.14 14.28 -20.37
CA THR A 338 -22.08 13.73 -21.35
C THR A 338 -21.34 13.01 -22.47
N THR A 339 -21.82 11.83 -22.86
CA THR A 339 -21.29 11.09 -24.01
C THR A 339 -22.26 11.24 -25.17
N LEU A 340 -21.74 11.66 -26.29
CA LEU A 340 -22.51 12.09 -27.47
C LEU A 340 -22.09 11.31 -28.70
N ILE A 341 -22.93 11.27 -29.72
CA ILE A 341 -22.63 10.69 -31.03
C ILE A 341 -22.24 11.83 -31.97
N GLY A 342 -21.00 11.81 -32.47
CA GLY A 342 -20.48 12.80 -33.37
C GLY A 342 -20.95 12.65 -34.85
N PRO A 343 -20.58 13.58 -35.72
CA PRO A 343 -21.03 13.60 -37.12
C PRO A 343 -20.68 12.33 -37.88
N THR A 344 -19.56 11.69 -37.56
CA THR A 344 -19.07 10.45 -38.17
C THR A 344 -19.63 9.17 -37.56
N GLY A 345 -20.57 9.30 -36.61
CA GLY A 345 -21.12 8.17 -35.82
C GLY A 345 -20.21 7.70 -34.67
N GLN A 346 -19.05 8.33 -34.50
CA GLN A 346 -18.14 8.00 -33.40
C GLN A 346 -18.58 8.69 -32.11
N PRO A 347 -18.63 7.97 -30.99
CA PRO A 347 -18.95 8.57 -29.70
C PRO A 347 -17.76 9.36 -29.15
N PHE A 348 -18.07 10.46 -28.45
CA PHE A 348 -17.10 11.29 -27.75
C PHE A 348 -17.68 11.83 -26.44
N GLU A 349 -16.82 12.18 -25.48
CA GLU A 349 -17.23 12.71 -24.18
C GLU A 349 -17.01 14.22 -24.13
N ILE A 350 -17.98 14.98 -23.60
CA ILE A 350 -17.80 16.38 -23.22
C ILE A 350 -17.85 16.53 -21.71
N GLN A 351 -16.88 17.28 -21.17
CA GLN A 351 -16.81 17.66 -19.76
C GLN A 351 -16.97 19.17 -19.64
N ILE A 352 -18.00 19.62 -18.89
CA ILE A 352 -18.30 21.04 -18.72
C ILE A 352 -18.17 21.39 -17.25
N ARG A 353 -17.42 22.44 -16.95
CA ARG A 353 -17.14 22.90 -15.57
C ARG A 353 -16.74 24.36 -15.53
N THR A 354 -16.84 25.00 -14.36
CA THR A 354 -16.34 26.36 -14.19
C THR A 354 -14.82 26.41 -14.03
N TYR A 355 -14.20 27.60 -14.12
CA TYR A 355 -12.78 27.78 -13.83
C TYR A 355 -12.41 27.35 -12.42
N GLU A 356 -13.26 27.62 -11.42
CA GLU A 356 -13.04 27.19 -10.04
C GLU A 356 -13.09 25.66 -9.89
N MET A 357 -14.10 25.01 -10.50
CA MET A 357 -14.20 23.54 -10.53
C MET A 357 -13.03 22.92 -11.28
N HIS A 358 -12.56 23.55 -12.35
CA HIS A 358 -11.38 23.10 -13.08
C HIS A 358 -10.14 23.12 -12.20
N ARG A 359 -9.92 24.22 -11.50
CA ARG A 359 -8.82 24.39 -10.59
C ARG A 359 -8.87 23.36 -9.45
N THR A 360 -10.04 23.19 -8.84
CA THR A 360 -10.25 22.16 -7.80
C THR A 360 -9.99 20.73 -8.34
N ALA A 361 -10.39 20.44 -9.59
CA ALA A 361 -10.18 19.13 -10.19
C ALA A 361 -8.72 18.82 -10.54
N GLU A 362 -7.89 19.84 -10.87
CA GLU A 362 -6.48 19.65 -11.22
C GLU A 362 -5.56 19.66 -9.98
N TYR A 363 -5.81 20.60 -9.04
CA TYR A 363 -4.94 20.87 -7.90
C TYR A 363 -5.49 20.36 -6.56
N GLY A 364 -6.77 19.94 -6.51
CA GLY A 364 -7.38 19.37 -5.32
C GLY A 364 -7.33 20.30 -4.11
N ILE A 365 -6.86 19.77 -2.98
CA ILE A 365 -6.74 20.51 -1.73
C ILE A 365 -5.78 21.71 -1.83
N ALA A 366 -4.81 21.66 -2.73
CA ALA A 366 -3.87 22.77 -2.96
C ALA A 366 -4.58 24.03 -3.48
N ALA A 367 -5.64 23.89 -4.29
CA ALA A 367 -6.39 25.01 -4.87
C ALA A 367 -7.07 25.94 -3.83
N HIS A 368 -7.46 25.40 -2.66
CA HIS A 368 -8.24 26.13 -1.67
C HIS A 368 -7.43 27.01 -0.71
N ARG A 369 -6.13 26.76 -0.56
CA ARG A 369 -5.28 27.53 0.37
C ARG A 369 -5.00 28.96 -0.07
N LYS A 370 -4.94 29.21 -1.36
CA LYS A 370 -4.70 30.56 -1.92
C LYS A 370 -5.78 31.60 -1.52
N TYR A 371 -7.01 31.14 -1.28
CA TYR A 371 -8.12 32.04 -0.86
C TYR A 371 -7.93 32.57 0.56
N LYS A 372 -7.23 31.85 1.45
CA LYS A 372 -6.96 32.31 2.83
C LYS A 372 -5.87 33.36 2.91
N GLU A 373 -4.83 33.30 2.08
CA GLU A 373 -3.75 34.27 2.05
C GLU A 373 -4.22 35.60 1.51
N ALA A 374 -5.08 35.64 0.51
CA ALA A 374 -5.69 36.85 -0.02
C ALA A 374 -6.68 37.52 0.95
N SER A 375 -7.27 36.72 1.88
CA SER A 375 -8.21 37.22 2.91
C SER A 375 -7.55 37.64 4.20
N ASN A 376 -6.28 37.27 4.46
CA ASN A 376 -5.58 37.49 5.74
C ASN A 376 -4.72 38.77 5.80
N ASN A 377 -5.00 39.78 5.00
CA ASN A 377 -4.39 41.08 5.20
C ASN A 377 -4.93 41.85 6.44
N GLY A 378 -5.36 41.13 7.46
CA GLY A 378 -5.73 41.71 8.76
C GLY A 378 -6.54 40.79 9.65
N GLY A 379 -5.88 40.02 10.53
CA GLY A 379 -6.46 39.53 11.78
C GLY A 379 -7.09 38.16 11.77
N ALA A 380 -6.72 37.35 12.76
CA ALA A 380 -7.27 36.08 13.27
C ALA A 380 -7.66 35.03 12.23
N ALA A 381 -7.09 33.85 12.35
CA ALA A 381 -7.39 32.66 11.52
C ALA A 381 -8.91 32.49 11.38
N ALA A 382 -9.41 32.61 10.15
CA ALA A 382 -10.81 32.31 9.85
C ALA A 382 -11.12 30.86 10.17
N PRO A 383 -12.28 30.53 10.75
CA PRO A 383 -12.67 29.13 11.02
C PRO A 383 -12.66 28.34 9.72
N MET A 384 -12.21 27.08 9.78
CA MET A 384 -12.23 26.14 8.65
C MET A 384 -13.63 26.11 8.03
N THR A 385 -13.68 26.19 6.70
CA THR A 385 -14.97 26.06 6.01
C THR A 385 -15.47 24.62 6.15
N VAL A 386 -16.79 24.40 6.14
CA VAL A 386 -17.44 23.08 6.23
C VAL A 386 -16.84 22.10 5.21
N THR A 387 -16.44 22.59 4.04
CA THR A 387 -15.80 21.82 2.97
C THR A 387 -14.37 21.35 3.30
N GLU A 388 -13.61 22.09 4.10
CA GLU A 388 -12.28 21.67 4.57
C GLU A 388 -12.39 20.64 5.69
N GLU A 389 -13.39 20.77 6.56
CA GLU A 389 -13.69 19.78 7.60
C GLU A 389 -14.10 18.43 7.00
N GLU A 390 -14.88 18.41 5.93
CA GLU A 390 -15.26 17.18 5.22
C GLU A 390 -14.06 16.49 4.55
N LYS A 391 -13.13 17.25 3.95
CA LYS A 391 -11.89 16.71 3.36
C LYS A 391 -10.96 16.08 4.39
N LEU A 392 -10.92 16.61 5.60
CA LEU A 392 -10.11 16.08 6.69
C LEU A 392 -10.84 15.01 7.51
N SER A 393 -12.16 14.82 7.32
CA SER A 393 -12.94 13.78 7.99
C SER A 393 -12.38 12.38 7.71
N TRP A 394 -11.99 12.12 6.48
CA TRP A 394 -11.30 10.90 6.07
C TRP A 394 -9.98 10.68 6.83
N LEU A 395 -9.16 11.71 6.96
CA LEU A 395 -7.89 11.60 7.69
C LEU A 395 -8.14 11.32 9.19
N ARG A 396 -9.15 11.97 9.79
CA ARG A 396 -9.58 11.67 11.18
C ARG A 396 -10.02 10.21 11.30
N GLN A 397 -10.75 9.69 10.34
CA GLN A 397 -11.18 8.28 10.32
C GLN A 397 -9.99 7.31 10.28
N ILE A 398 -8.97 7.58 9.45
CA ILE A 398 -7.74 6.77 9.43
C ILE A 398 -7.01 6.85 10.78
N LEU A 399 -6.94 8.03 11.40
CA LEU A 399 -6.32 8.17 12.72
C LEU A 399 -7.10 7.44 13.83
N GLU A 400 -8.43 7.39 13.76
CA GLU A 400 -9.25 6.55 14.63
C GLU A 400 -8.92 5.08 14.43
N TRP A 401 -8.84 4.60 13.18
CA TRP A 401 -8.43 3.22 12.88
C TRP A 401 -7.05 2.90 13.43
N GLN A 402 -6.11 3.84 13.30
CA GLN A 402 -4.76 3.67 13.82
C GLN A 402 -4.74 3.51 15.35
N ARG A 403 -5.60 4.22 16.07
CA ARG A 403 -5.73 4.11 17.54
C ARG A 403 -6.39 2.80 17.96
N ASP A 404 -7.37 2.35 17.19
CA ASP A 404 -8.20 1.20 17.51
C ASP A 404 -7.56 -0.13 17.08
N MET A 405 -6.58 -0.12 16.17
CA MET A 405 -5.96 -1.33 15.61
C MET A 405 -4.51 -1.46 16.02
N SER A 406 -4.19 -2.55 16.69
CA SER A 406 -2.83 -2.96 17.01
C SER A 406 -2.17 -3.84 15.94
N ASP A 407 -2.95 -4.51 15.08
CA ASP A 407 -2.43 -5.38 14.01
C ASP A 407 -2.16 -4.57 12.73
N ASN A 408 -0.89 -4.57 12.32
CA ASN A 408 -0.44 -3.89 11.13
C ASN A 408 -0.98 -4.48 9.82
N LYS A 409 -1.26 -5.79 9.78
CA LYS A 409 -1.83 -6.45 8.60
C LYS A 409 -3.31 -6.08 8.42
N GLU A 410 -4.07 -6.03 9.52
CA GLU A 410 -5.46 -5.58 9.50
C GLU A 410 -5.54 -4.11 9.07
N PHE A 411 -4.69 -3.24 9.62
CA PHE A 411 -4.60 -1.83 9.23
C PHE A 411 -4.31 -1.66 7.74
N MET A 412 -3.32 -2.39 7.19
CA MET A 412 -2.97 -2.33 5.77
C MET A 412 -4.10 -2.83 4.86
N SER A 413 -4.78 -3.90 5.27
CA SER A 413 -5.92 -4.46 4.51
C SER A 413 -7.07 -3.47 4.45
N LEU A 414 -7.40 -2.82 5.57
CA LEU A 414 -8.47 -1.82 5.64
C LEU A 414 -8.11 -0.56 4.87
N LEU A 415 -6.87 -0.09 4.98
CA LEU A 415 -6.40 1.06 4.23
C LEU A 415 -6.48 0.82 2.72
N LYS A 416 -6.00 -0.33 2.23
CA LYS A 416 -6.11 -0.70 0.81
C LYS A 416 -7.57 -0.77 0.37
N SER A 417 -8.43 -1.40 1.17
CA SER A 417 -9.87 -1.48 0.90
C SER A 417 -10.54 -0.10 0.83
N ASP A 418 -10.18 0.83 1.72
CA ASP A 418 -10.72 2.20 1.72
C ASP A 418 -10.20 3.03 0.54
N LEU A 419 -8.95 2.84 0.16
CA LEU A 419 -8.37 3.51 -1.00
C LEU A 419 -8.94 3.00 -2.33
N ASP A 420 -9.34 1.73 -2.42
CA ASP A 420 -9.92 1.12 -3.63
C ASP A 420 -11.41 1.45 -3.86
N LEU A 421 -12.13 1.90 -2.84
CA LEU A 421 -13.57 2.19 -2.88
C LEU A 421 -13.98 3.37 -3.78
N PHE A 422 -13.07 3.97 -4.54
CA PHE A 422 -13.32 5.15 -5.37
C PHE A 422 -13.89 4.89 -6.77
N SER A 423 -14.05 3.64 -7.18
CA SER A 423 -14.37 3.36 -8.59
C SER A 423 -15.87 3.51 -8.94
N ASP A 424 -16.78 3.03 -8.09
CA ASP A 424 -18.23 3.12 -8.34
C ASP A 424 -18.99 3.37 -7.04
N THR A 425 -19.78 4.45 -7.01
CA THR A 425 -20.61 4.83 -5.87
C THR A 425 -22.08 4.87 -6.26
N VAL A 426 -22.96 4.54 -5.31
CA VAL A 426 -24.38 4.70 -5.42
C VAL A 426 -24.87 5.86 -4.57
N PHE A 427 -25.77 6.67 -5.12
CA PHE A 427 -26.42 7.76 -4.42
C PHE A 427 -27.79 7.32 -3.96
N CYS A 428 -28.06 7.46 -2.67
CA CYS A 428 -29.36 7.13 -2.09
C CYS A 428 -29.83 8.28 -1.18
N PHE A 429 -31.09 8.29 -0.82
CA PHE A 429 -31.73 9.39 -0.13
C PHE A 429 -32.26 8.96 1.23
N THR A 430 -32.13 9.84 2.22
CA THR A 430 -32.88 9.73 3.47
C THR A 430 -34.36 10.03 3.23
N PRO A 431 -35.28 9.68 4.14
CA PRO A 431 -36.68 10.08 4.05
C PRO A 431 -36.87 11.59 3.98
N THR A 432 -35.93 12.38 4.52
CA THR A 432 -35.91 13.86 4.50
C THR A 432 -35.39 14.43 3.18
N GLY A 433 -34.84 13.59 2.31
CA GLY A 433 -34.28 14.01 1.02
C GLY A 433 -32.77 14.28 1.02
N ASP A 434 -32.08 14.05 2.14
CA ASP A 434 -30.62 14.21 2.20
C ASP A 434 -29.92 13.12 1.38
N VAL A 435 -28.96 13.50 0.56
CA VAL A 435 -28.20 12.56 -0.28
C VAL A 435 -27.11 11.88 0.54
N LYS A 436 -27.01 10.57 0.42
CA LYS A 436 -25.89 9.77 0.94
C LYS A 436 -25.19 9.06 -0.21
N ASN A 437 -23.87 9.09 -0.16
CA ASN A 437 -23.00 8.45 -1.13
C ASN A 437 -22.36 7.21 -0.49
N LEU A 438 -22.57 6.04 -1.10
CA LEU A 438 -22.09 4.75 -0.60
C LEU A 438 -21.34 4.00 -1.70
N PRO A 439 -20.41 3.09 -1.36
CA PRO A 439 -19.79 2.18 -2.32
C PRO A 439 -20.82 1.37 -3.09
N ASN A 440 -20.57 1.07 -4.35
CA ASN A 440 -21.41 0.18 -5.13
C ASN A 440 -21.51 -1.21 -4.48
N GLY A 441 -22.70 -1.78 -4.44
CA GLY A 441 -22.98 -3.03 -3.74
C GLY A 441 -23.26 -2.87 -2.24
N SER A 442 -23.33 -1.64 -1.71
CA SER A 442 -23.72 -1.36 -0.33
C SER A 442 -25.14 -1.79 -0.03
N THR A 443 -25.39 -2.05 1.25
CA THR A 443 -26.65 -2.56 1.79
C THR A 443 -27.31 -1.54 2.73
N PRO A 444 -28.57 -1.73 3.14
CA PRO A 444 -29.21 -0.88 4.14
C PRO A 444 -28.45 -0.78 5.47
N ILE A 445 -27.62 -1.77 5.81
CA ILE A 445 -26.73 -1.73 6.97
C ILE A 445 -25.67 -0.65 6.77
N ASP A 446 -25.00 -0.63 5.60
CA ASP A 446 -24.03 0.41 5.25
C ASP A 446 -24.65 1.81 5.33
N PHE A 447 -25.86 1.95 4.81
CA PHE A 447 -26.62 3.20 4.89
C PHE A 447 -26.91 3.63 6.32
N ALA A 448 -27.33 2.71 7.20
CA ALA A 448 -27.61 2.99 8.60
C ALA A 448 -26.36 3.52 9.33
N TYR A 449 -25.20 2.88 9.11
CA TYR A 449 -23.94 3.34 9.68
C TYR A 449 -23.40 4.63 9.05
N SER A 450 -23.78 4.96 7.83
CA SER A 450 -23.46 6.24 7.19
C SER A 450 -24.23 7.43 7.78
N ILE A 451 -25.38 7.19 8.40
CA ILE A 451 -26.15 8.20 9.11
C ILE A 451 -25.50 8.44 10.49
N HIS A 452 -25.48 7.40 11.32
CA HIS A 452 -24.88 7.44 12.66
C HIS A 452 -24.69 6.03 13.21
N SER A 453 -23.62 5.78 13.98
CA SER A 453 -23.35 4.48 14.59
C SER A 453 -24.48 4.00 15.50
N ALA A 454 -25.14 4.90 16.23
CA ALA A 454 -26.30 4.54 17.05
C ALA A 454 -27.49 4.06 16.23
N VAL A 455 -27.69 4.57 15.01
CA VAL A 455 -28.75 4.11 14.10
C VAL A 455 -28.41 2.70 13.58
N GLY A 456 -27.15 2.49 13.18
CA GLY A 456 -26.66 1.17 12.74
C GLY A 456 -26.78 0.13 13.85
N ASN A 457 -26.32 0.45 15.07
CA ASN A 457 -26.34 -0.47 16.21
C ASN A 457 -27.78 -0.84 16.66
N LYS A 458 -28.76 0.02 16.43
CA LYS A 458 -30.17 -0.21 16.80
C LYS A 458 -31.05 -0.68 15.64
N MET A 459 -30.47 -0.87 14.46
CA MET A 459 -31.18 -1.28 13.26
C MET A 459 -31.81 -2.67 13.42
N ILE A 460 -33.08 -2.79 13.03
CA ILE A 460 -33.83 -4.06 12.98
C ILE A 460 -34.32 -4.39 11.56
N GLY A 461 -34.27 -3.45 10.64
CA GLY A 461 -34.69 -3.61 9.25
C GLY A 461 -34.64 -2.30 8.48
N ALA A 462 -35.02 -2.33 7.23
CA ALA A 462 -35.10 -1.15 6.38
C ALA A 462 -36.25 -1.23 5.39
N LYS A 463 -36.75 -0.05 4.97
CA LYS A 463 -37.64 0.11 3.83
C LYS A 463 -36.92 0.87 2.73
N VAL A 464 -37.05 0.39 1.50
CA VAL A 464 -36.57 1.05 0.30
C VAL A 464 -37.76 1.42 -0.57
N ASN A 465 -37.85 2.70 -0.90
CA ASN A 465 -38.99 3.24 -1.69
C ASN A 465 -40.35 2.89 -1.08
N GLY A 466 -40.43 2.88 0.27
CA GLY A 466 -41.65 2.56 1.04
C GLY A 466 -41.94 1.07 1.23
N LYS A 467 -41.15 0.15 0.65
CA LYS A 467 -41.28 -1.31 0.79
C LYS A 467 -40.22 -1.89 1.73
N LEU A 468 -40.65 -2.80 2.61
CA LEU A 468 -39.71 -3.54 3.47
C LEU A 468 -38.81 -4.43 2.59
N VAL A 469 -37.52 -4.37 2.83
CA VAL A 469 -36.51 -5.15 2.09
C VAL A 469 -35.65 -5.99 3.04
N PRO A 470 -35.02 -7.07 2.55
CA PRO A 470 -34.02 -7.81 3.31
C PRO A 470 -32.81 -6.91 3.65
N ILE A 471 -32.07 -7.24 4.71
CA ILE A 471 -30.90 -6.46 5.17
C ILE A 471 -29.71 -6.52 4.20
N ASP A 472 -29.66 -7.54 3.35
CA ASP A 472 -28.66 -7.76 2.29
C ASP A 472 -29.10 -7.20 0.92
N TYR A 473 -30.20 -6.47 0.86
CA TYR A 473 -30.62 -5.77 -0.35
C TYR A 473 -29.51 -4.87 -0.88
N VAL A 474 -29.21 -4.96 -2.17
CA VAL A 474 -28.18 -4.12 -2.83
C VAL A 474 -28.83 -2.79 -3.26
N ILE A 475 -28.38 -1.71 -2.64
CA ILE A 475 -28.89 -0.34 -2.89
C ILE A 475 -28.62 0.07 -4.33
N GLN A 476 -29.64 0.64 -4.98
CA GLN A 476 -29.59 1.19 -6.32
C GLN A 476 -29.54 2.73 -6.30
N ASN A 477 -29.01 3.34 -7.38
CA ASN A 477 -29.04 4.78 -7.53
C ASN A 477 -30.46 5.33 -7.48
N GLY A 478 -30.71 6.31 -6.63
CA GLY A 478 -32.02 6.94 -6.47
C GLY A 478 -32.90 6.31 -5.40
N ASP A 479 -32.45 5.23 -4.73
CA ASP A 479 -33.23 4.60 -3.67
C ASP A 479 -33.44 5.53 -2.48
N ARG A 480 -34.67 5.64 -2.00
CA ARG A 480 -35.04 6.32 -0.76
C ARG A 480 -35.12 5.30 0.37
N ILE A 481 -34.24 5.43 1.37
CA ILE A 481 -34.03 4.41 2.40
C ILE A 481 -34.47 4.94 3.76
N GLU A 482 -35.37 4.19 4.41
CA GLU A 482 -35.83 4.41 5.78
C GLU A 482 -35.31 3.27 6.66
N VAL A 483 -34.46 3.59 7.66
CA VAL A 483 -33.92 2.62 8.61
C VAL A 483 -34.89 2.44 9.78
N LEU A 484 -35.29 1.20 10.03
CA LEU A 484 -36.10 0.83 11.18
C LEU A 484 -35.22 0.48 12.36
N THR A 485 -35.39 1.18 13.48
CA THR A 485 -34.62 1.00 14.70
C THR A 485 -35.47 0.57 15.88
N SER A 486 -34.89 -0.16 16.84
CA SER A 486 -35.56 -0.53 18.09
C SER A 486 -34.64 -0.22 19.26
N GLN A 487 -35.22 0.26 20.37
CA GLN A 487 -34.50 0.45 21.63
C GLN A 487 -34.07 -0.90 22.26
N ASN A 488 -34.79 -1.98 21.94
CA ASN A 488 -34.55 -3.33 22.45
C ASN A 488 -33.60 -4.14 21.53
N SER A 489 -32.99 -3.50 20.53
CA SER A 489 -32.01 -4.17 19.68
C SER A 489 -30.79 -4.59 20.51
N LYS A 490 -30.35 -5.85 20.32
CA LYS A 490 -29.14 -6.41 20.94
C LYS A 490 -27.84 -5.96 20.29
N GLY A 491 -27.90 -5.00 19.38
CA GLY A 491 -26.76 -4.56 18.57
C GLY A 491 -26.60 -5.31 17.25
N PRO A 492 -25.47 -5.07 16.51
CA PRO A 492 -25.21 -5.70 15.22
C PRO A 492 -24.94 -7.21 15.36
N SER A 493 -25.35 -8.00 14.37
CA SER A 493 -24.94 -9.40 14.23
C SER A 493 -23.54 -9.52 13.66
N ARG A 494 -22.78 -10.55 14.02
CA ARG A 494 -21.47 -10.85 13.38
C ARG A 494 -21.60 -11.15 11.90
N ASP A 495 -22.73 -11.71 11.45
CA ASP A 495 -22.99 -12.00 10.04
C ASP A 495 -23.05 -10.73 9.19
N TRP A 496 -23.36 -9.58 9.80
CA TRP A 496 -23.36 -8.30 9.10
C TRP A 496 -21.99 -7.92 8.53
N LEU A 497 -20.88 -8.38 9.15
CA LEU A 497 -19.54 -8.15 8.65
C LEU A 497 -19.31 -8.77 7.25
N ASN A 498 -20.03 -9.85 6.93
CA ASN A 498 -19.97 -10.50 5.61
C ASN A 498 -20.86 -9.80 4.56
N ILE A 499 -21.88 -9.07 5.02
CA ILE A 499 -22.87 -8.42 4.17
C ILE A 499 -22.42 -7.00 3.79
N VAL A 500 -21.91 -6.22 4.76
CA VAL A 500 -21.56 -4.82 4.56
C VAL A 500 -20.35 -4.66 3.61
N LYS A 501 -20.41 -3.60 2.81
CA LYS A 501 -19.36 -3.24 1.85
C LYS A 501 -18.51 -2.07 2.33
N SER A 502 -19.11 -1.09 3.03
CA SER A 502 -18.38 0.08 3.48
C SER A 502 -17.43 -0.24 4.61
N THR A 503 -16.22 0.29 4.53
CA THR A 503 -15.20 0.18 5.58
C THR A 503 -15.68 0.82 6.88
N GLN A 504 -16.47 1.91 6.76
CA GLN A 504 -17.09 2.59 7.91
C GLN A 504 -18.01 1.65 8.69
N ALA A 505 -18.95 0.95 8.03
CA ALA A 505 -19.85 0.01 8.70
C ALA A 505 -19.06 -1.14 9.35
N LYS A 506 -18.11 -1.76 8.63
CA LYS A 506 -17.26 -2.83 9.16
C LYS A 506 -16.54 -2.41 10.45
N ASN A 507 -15.94 -1.23 10.45
CA ASN A 507 -15.19 -0.72 11.60
C ASN A 507 -16.11 -0.41 12.79
N LYS A 508 -17.26 0.23 12.54
CA LYS A 508 -18.22 0.55 13.62
C LYS A 508 -18.84 -0.71 14.22
N ILE A 509 -19.10 -1.73 13.43
CA ILE A 509 -19.55 -3.05 13.92
C ILE A 509 -18.45 -3.70 14.77
N ASN A 510 -17.22 -3.74 14.29
CA ASN A 510 -16.09 -4.29 15.06
C ASN A 510 -15.84 -3.50 16.36
N GLN A 511 -15.90 -2.17 16.31
CA GLN A 511 -15.78 -1.30 17.48
C GLN A 511 -16.86 -1.60 18.52
N TRP A 512 -18.12 -1.82 18.07
CA TRP A 512 -19.22 -2.20 18.96
C TRP A 512 -18.93 -3.54 19.65
N PHE A 513 -18.51 -4.57 18.90
CA PHE A 513 -18.14 -5.86 19.51
C PHE A 513 -16.98 -5.75 20.49
N ARG A 514 -15.99 -4.91 20.21
CA ARG A 514 -14.88 -4.66 21.15
C ARG A 514 -15.34 -3.99 22.44
N SER A 515 -16.27 -3.03 22.36
CA SER A 515 -16.75 -2.27 23.53
C SER A 515 -17.74 -3.06 24.37
N GLU A 516 -18.72 -3.72 23.76
CA GLU A 516 -19.81 -4.43 24.44
C GLU A 516 -19.32 -5.72 25.11
N LEU A 517 -18.38 -6.41 24.48
CA LEU A 517 -17.76 -7.62 25.04
C LEU A 517 -16.46 -7.33 25.80
N LYS A 518 -16.20 -6.09 26.19
CA LYS A 518 -14.94 -5.71 26.85
C LYS A 518 -14.69 -6.53 28.11
N GLU A 519 -15.68 -6.71 28.97
CA GLU A 519 -15.56 -7.48 30.21
C GLU A 519 -15.32 -8.97 29.96
N GLU A 520 -16.08 -9.56 29.00
CA GLU A 520 -15.89 -10.97 28.64
C GLU A 520 -14.50 -11.17 27.97
N ASN A 521 -14.06 -10.24 27.14
CA ASN A 521 -12.74 -10.26 26.53
C ASN A 521 -11.62 -10.11 27.57
N ILE A 522 -11.81 -9.32 28.64
CA ILE A 522 -10.85 -9.23 29.75
C ILE A 522 -10.71 -10.58 30.45
N VAL A 523 -11.82 -11.24 30.76
CA VAL A 523 -11.81 -12.57 31.43
C VAL A 523 -11.11 -13.57 30.53
N ARG A 524 -11.49 -13.64 29.25
CA ARG A 524 -10.87 -14.53 28.24
C ARG A 524 -9.38 -14.24 28.05
N GLY A 525 -8.98 -12.96 28.03
CA GLY A 525 -7.58 -12.56 27.94
C GLY A 525 -6.76 -13.04 29.12
N LYS A 526 -7.29 -12.95 30.34
CA LYS A 526 -6.66 -13.52 31.57
C LYS A 526 -6.48 -15.04 31.47
N GLU A 527 -7.49 -15.75 31.00
CA GLU A 527 -7.46 -17.21 30.81
C GLU A 527 -6.40 -17.60 29.73
N LEU A 528 -6.34 -16.89 28.61
CA LEU A 528 -5.36 -17.15 27.56
C LEU A 528 -3.92 -16.90 28.03
N LEU A 529 -3.66 -15.81 28.79
CA LEU A 529 -2.35 -15.58 29.41
C LEU A 529 -1.97 -16.66 30.39
N ALA A 530 -2.90 -17.06 31.26
CA ALA A 530 -2.69 -18.13 32.27
C ALA A 530 -2.40 -19.48 31.58
N SER A 531 -3.16 -19.83 30.54
CA SER A 531 -2.94 -21.03 29.74
C SER A 531 -1.59 -21.02 29.02
N CYS A 532 -1.21 -19.89 28.45
CA CYS A 532 0.08 -19.73 27.77
C CYS A 532 1.25 -19.83 28.76
N CYS A 533 1.14 -19.25 29.95
CA CYS A 533 2.13 -19.39 31.02
C CYS A 533 2.27 -20.84 31.44
N LYS A 534 1.15 -21.54 31.68
CA LYS A 534 1.14 -22.95 32.03
C LYS A 534 1.79 -23.85 30.99
N SER A 535 1.52 -23.61 29.70
CA SER A 535 2.13 -24.35 28.59
C SER A 535 3.64 -24.16 28.51
N LYS A 536 4.16 -23.04 28.99
CA LYS A 536 5.58 -22.70 28.99
C LYS A 536 6.29 -23.00 30.32
N GLY A 537 5.60 -23.54 31.32
CA GLY A 537 6.14 -23.79 32.64
C GLY A 537 6.51 -22.52 33.40
N ILE A 538 5.88 -21.37 33.07
CA ILE A 538 6.12 -20.08 33.72
C ILE A 538 5.01 -19.85 34.74
N ASN A 539 5.39 -19.41 35.95
CA ASN A 539 4.41 -19.05 36.95
C ASN A 539 3.89 -17.64 36.70
N LEU A 540 2.59 -17.50 36.43
CA LEU A 540 1.99 -16.22 36.08
C LEU A 540 2.18 -15.15 37.15
N SER A 541 2.18 -15.54 38.45
CA SER A 541 2.37 -14.60 39.59
C SER A 541 3.73 -13.91 39.54
N ASP A 542 4.75 -14.57 39.02
CA ASP A 542 6.12 -14.04 39.00
C ASP A 542 6.31 -12.95 37.95
N ILE A 543 5.63 -13.08 36.81
CA ILE A 543 5.73 -12.16 35.68
C ILE A 543 4.60 -11.12 35.66
N ASN A 544 3.47 -11.35 36.29
CA ASN A 544 2.30 -10.46 36.28
C ASN A 544 2.40 -9.34 37.35
N ARG A 545 3.53 -8.63 37.34
CA ARG A 545 3.78 -7.50 38.24
C ARG A 545 3.48 -6.17 37.57
N PRO A 546 3.05 -5.14 38.32
CA PRO A 546 2.73 -3.81 37.74
C PRO A 546 3.87 -3.22 36.91
N GLU A 547 5.12 -3.43 37.34
CA GLU A 547 6.32 -2.93 36.69
C GLU A 547 6.48 -3.49 35.23
N TYR A 548 6.16 -4.77 35.05
CA TYR A 548 6.22 -5.43 33.76
C TYR A 548 4.98 -5.10 32.89
N GLN A 549 3.81 -4.98 33.54
CA GLN A 549 2.59 -4.52 32.89
C GLN A 549 2.77 -3.12 32.30
N ASP A 550 3.37 -2.19 33.06
CA ASP A 550 3.66 -0.82 32.56
C ASP A 550 4.58 -0.80 31.37
N LYS A 551 5.61 -1.65 31.33
CA LYS A 551 6.50 -1.77 30.18
C LYS A 551 5.75 -2.29 28.93
N ILE A 552 4.84 -3.25 29.10
CA ILE A 552 3.97 -3.76 28.03
C ILE A 552 3.03 -2.68 27.54
N MET A 553 2.33 -1.99 28.46
CA MET A 553 1.39 -0.93 28.13
C MET A 553 2.06 0.19 27.34
N ARG A 554 3.25 0.64 27.75
CA ARG A 554 4.04 1.65 27.01
C ARG A 554 4.45 1.18 25.63
N LYS A 555 4.86 -0.08 25.49
CA LYS A 555 5.32 -0.64 24.21
C LYS A 555 4.19 -0.75 23.20
N TYR A 556 3.01 -1.18 23.63
CA TYR A 556 1.85 -1.41 22.76
C TYR A 556 0.83 -0.25 22.75
N GLY A 557 1.11 0.84 23.50
CA GLY A 557 0.27 2.05 23.50
C GLY A 557 -1.05 1.93 24.27
N PHE A 558 -1.14 1.03 25.27
CA PHE A 558 -2.33 0.89 26.10
C PHE A 558 -2.33 1.86 27.28
N HIS A 559 -3.51 2.41 27.59
CA HIS A 559 -3.70 3.30 28.75
C HIS A 559 -3.92 2.54 30.07
N ASP A 560 -4.45 1.34 30.00
CA ASP A 560 -4.72 0.48 31.15
C ASP A 560 -4.52 -1.00 30.82
N TRP A 561 -4.21 -1.82 31.84
CA TRP A 561 -3.96 -3.25 31.70
C TRP A 561 -5.20 -4.04 31.26
N ASN A 562 -6.39 -3.59 31.61
CA ASN A 562 -7.64 -4.24 31.21
C ASN A 562 -7.87 -4.07 29.70
N SER A 563 -7.49 -2.94 29.13
CA SER A 563 -7.54 -2.73 27.66
C SER A 563 -6.56 -3.66 26.93
N CYS A 564 -5.36 -3.91 27.48
CA CYS A 564 -4.43 -4.90 26.96
C CYS A 564 -5.04 -6.32 27.03
N LEU A 565 -5.60 -6.71 28.17
CA LEU A 565 -6.26 -8.01 28.35
C LEU A 565 -7.45 -8.19 27.42
N ALA A 566 -8.29 -7.16 27.24
CA ALA A 566 -9.41 -7.21 26.30
C ALA A 566 -8.93 -7.43 24.87
N THR A 567 -7.81 -6.79 24.50
CA THR A 567 -7.20 -6.95 23.16
C THR A 567 -6.69 -8.37 22.92
N VAL A 568 -6.10 -9.01 23.95
CA VAL A 568 -5.73 -10.44 23.90
C VAL A 568 -6.98 -11.31 23.79
N GLY A 569 -8.02 -11.03 24.57
CA GLY A 569 -9.24 -11.83 24.60
C GLY A 569 -10.01 -11.87 23.28
N HIS A 570 -10.02 -10.78 22.52
CA HIS A 570 -10.64 -10.76 21.20
C HIS A 570 -9.68 -11.19 20.06
N GLY A 571 -8.39 -11.49 20.36
CA GLY A 571 -7.42 -11.98 19.37
C GLY A 571 -6.63 -10.89 18.64
N GLY A 572 -6.75 -9.63 19.02
CA GLY A 572 -5.99 -8.50 18.43
C GLY A 572 -4.52 -8.47 18.83
N LEU A 573 -4.14 -9.17 19.89
CA LEU A 573 -2.75 -9.36 20.33
C LEU A 573 -2.57 -10.80 20.84
N LYS A 574 -1.52 -11.49 20.38
CA LYS A 574 -1.29 -12.87 20.78
C LYS A 574 -0.75 -12.93 22.23
N GLU A 575 -1.36 -13.80 23.03
CA GLU A 575 -0.97 -14.06 24.42
C GLU A 575 0.53 -14.40 24.56
N GLY A 576 1.07 -15.17 23.60
CA GLY A 576 2.48 -15.56 23.61
C GLY A 576 3.45 -14.40 23.49
N GLN A 577 3.09 -13.31 22.82
CA GLN A 577 3.93 -12.11 22.69
C GLN A 577 4.04 -11.37 24.02
N ILE A 578 2.92 -11.27 24.75
CA ILE A 578 2.89 -10.62 26.07
C ILE A 578 3.66 -11.45 27.09
N VAL A 579 3.36 -12.76 27.18
CA VAL A 579 4.02 -13.66 28.14
C VAL A 579 5.53 -13.70 27.92
N ASN A 580 5.99 -13.84 26.66
CA ASN A 580 7.43 -13.84 26.37
C ASN A 580 8.09 -12.54 26.80
N ARG A 581 7.45 -11.41 26.53
CA ARG A 581 8.03 -10.10 26.85
C ARG A 581 8.08 -9.85 28.37
N MET A 582 6.99 -10.18 29.08
CA MET A 582 6.98 -10.09 30.54
C MET A 582 8.05 -11.00 31.16
N TYR A 583 8.24 -12.19 30.59
CA TYR A 583 9.25 -13.13 31.06
C TYR A 583 10.69 -12.68 30.75
N GLU A 584 10.92 -12.01 29.60
CA GLU A 584 12.22 -11.38 29.32
C GLU A 584 12.57 -10.29 30.32
N GLU A 585 11.60 -9.45 30.70
CA GLU A 585 11.82 -8.41 31.71
C GLU A 585 12.05 -9.01 33.12
N TYR A 586 11.31 -10.05 33.45
CA TYR A 586 11.53 -10.81 34.68
C TYR A 586 12.94 -11.43 34.75
N LYS A 587 13.40 -12.02 33.64
CA LYS A 587 14.77 -12.55 33.54
C LYS A 587 15.84 -11.48 33.73
N LYS A 588 15.69 -10.31 33.12
CA LYS A 588 16.63 -9.20 33.28
C LYS A 588 16.77 -8.76 34.72
N ASP A 589 15.65 -8.64 35.46
CA ASP A 589 15.66 -8.21 36.85
C ASP A 589 16.25 -9.27 37.80
N HIS A 590 16.21 -10.57 37.43
CA HIS A 590 16.78 -11.66 38.21
C HIS A 590 18.24 -11.95 37.85
N LEU A 591 18.64 -11.72 36.59
CA LEU A 591 20.05 -11.82 36.18
C LEU A 591 20.90 -10.66 36.73
N ALA A 592 20.33 -9.51 36.99
CA ALA A 592 21.00 -8.36 37.59
C ALA A 592 21.34 -8.54 39.07
N ARG A 593 20.91 -9.66 39.74
CA ARG A 593 21.20 -9.98 41.11
C ARG A 593 22.28 -11.05 41.30
N ILE A 594 22.79 -11.63 40.23
CA ILE A 594 23.93 -12.56 40.30
C ILE A 594 25.19 -11.72 40.20
N THR A 595 25.96 -11.64 41.30
CA THR A 595 27.23 -10.91 41.32
C THR A 595 28.33 -11.70 40.59
N ASP A 596 29.32 -10.97 40.02
CA ASP A 596 30.45 -11.58 39.30
C ASP A 596 31.22 -12.61 40.14
N GLU A 597 31.15 -12.55 41.47
CA GLU A 597 31.76 -13.48 42.39
C GLU A 597 31.04 -14.83 42.41
N GLU A 598 29.70 -14.88 42.36
CA GLU A 598 28.92 -16.12 42.28
C GLU A 598 29.09 -16.85 40.97
N VAL A 599 29.34 -16.11 39.84
CA VAL A 599 29.65 -16.70 38.56
C VAL A 599 31.02 -17.39 38.55
N LEU A 600 32.04 -16.81 39.23
CA LEU A 600 33.36 -17.38 39.38
C LEU A 600 33.41 -18.61 40.26
N GLU A 601 32.60 -18.68 41.35
CA GLU A 601 32.46 -19.88 42.19
C GLU A 601 31.76 -21.03 41.44
N THR A 602 30.72 -20.72 40.62
CA THR A 602 30.00 -21.75 39.85
C THR A 602 30.86 -22.34 38.72
N ILE A 603 31.81 -21.59 38.19
CA ILE A 603 32.76 -22.04 37.15
C ILE A 603 33.88 -22.93 37.74
N SER A 604 34.25 -22.73 39.03
CA SER A 604 35.29 -23.50 39.68
C SER A 604 34.87 -24.86 40.22
N GLU A 605 33.55 -25.06 40.48
CA GLU A 605 33.04 -26.32 41.00
C GLU A 605 32.56 -27.34 39.98
N ASN A 606 32.42 -26.98 38.69
CA ASN A 606 31.91 -27.84 37.64
C ASN A 606 32.95 -28.41 36.65
N LYS A 607 34.09 -28.83 37.19
CA LYS A 607 35.05 -29.68 36.46
C LYS A 607 34.92 -31.15 36.89
N GLU A 608 33.75 -31.75 36.85
CA GLU A 608 33.62 -33.22 36.71
C GLU A 608 32.15 -33.60 36.54
N LYS A 609 31.91 -34.37 35.43
CA LYS A 609 30.69 -35.06 35.02
C LYS A 609 29.68 -34.28 34.21
N VAL A 610 29.86 -34.37 32.89
CA VAL A 610 28.86 -34.06 31.88
C VAL A 610 27.79 -35.18 31.87
N PRO A 611 26.54 -34.94 32.24
CA PRO A 611 25.45 -35.81 31.79
C PRO A 611 25.02 -35.38 30.40
N GLU A 612 25.01 -36.30 29.44
CA GLU A 612 24.41 -36.12 28.13
C GLU A 612 22.95 -35.71 28.28
N LYS A 613 22.62 -34.44 28.22
CA LYS A 613 21.26 -33.96 28.15
C LYS A 613 20.76 -34.13 26.70
N LYS A 614 19.77 -35.01 26.52
CA LYS A 614 19.09 -35.25 25.25
C LYS A 614 18.49 -33.92 24.73
N SER A 615 18.85 -33.54 23.51
CA SER A 615 18.29 -32.36 22.83
C SER A 615 16.83 -32.68 22.40
N LYS A 616 15.92 -31.77 22.67
CA LYS A 616 14.51 -31.91 22.27
C LYS A 616 14.29 -31.79 20.75
N SER A 617 15.29 -31.37 20.01
CA SER A 617 15.22 -31.14 18.54
C SER A 617 15.81 -32.27 17.71
N GLY A 618 16.38 -33.32 18.32
CA GLY A 618 17.03 -34.42 17.59
C GLY A 618 18.32 -34.04 16.86
N ILE A 619 18.91 -32.86 17.17
CA ILE A 619 20.15 -32.35 16.58
C ILE A 619 21.10 -31.93 17.67
N ILE A 620 22.37 -32.26 17.51
CA ILE A 620 23.48 -31.82 18.34
C ILE A 620 24.24 -30.75 17.55
N VAL A 621 24.36 -29.56 18.13
CA VAL A 621 25.16 -28.46 17.58
C VAL A 621 26.43 -28.37 18.40
N LYS A 622 27.60 -28.62 17.78
CA LYS A 622 28.87 -28.66 18.49
C LYS A 622 29.23 -27.29 19.07
N GLY A 623 29.47 -27.26 20.39
CA GLY A 623 29.87 -26.05 21.11
C GLY A 623 28.75 -25.14 21.61
N LEU A 624 27.48 -25.48 21.40
CA LEU A 624 26.34 -24.74 21.88
C LEU A 624 25.31 -25.68 22.54
N TYR A 625 25.02 -25.48 23.81
CA TYR A 625 24.04 -26.22 24.58
C TYR A 625 22.77 -25.38 24.73
N ASP A 626 21.60 -26.04 24.55
CA ASP A 626 20.26 -25.44 24.77
C ASP A 626 19.90 -24.29 23.80
N VAL A 627 20.29 -24.41 22.51
CA VAL A 627 20.01 -23.42 21.46
C VAL A 627 18.72 -23.79 20.74
N ALA A 628 17.90 -22.78 20.43
CA ALA A 628 16.75 -22.96 19.55
C ALA A 628 17.21 -23.32 18.14
N VAL A 629 16.84 -24.54 17.70
CA VAL A 629 17.17 -25.09 16.38
C VAL A 629 15.93 -25.02 15.48
N HIS A 630 16.09 -24.53 14.26
CA HIS A 630 15.04 -24.45 13.25
C HIS A 630 15.51 -25.10 11.95
N PHE A 631 14.68 -25.96 11.38
CA PHE A 631 14.95 -26.53 10.04
C PHE A 631 14.69 -25.48 8.96
N SER A 632 15.63 -25.33 8.06
CA SER A 632 15.53 -24.39 6.95
C SER A 632 14.52 -24.88 5.90
N LYS A 633 13.64 -23.99 5.49
CA LYS A 633 12.64 -24.27 4.44
C LYS A 633 13.25 -24.35 3.03
N CYS A 634 14.40 -23.72 2.79
CA CYS A 634 15.00 -23.70 1.46
C CYS A 634 15.52 -25.07 1.00
N CYS A 635 15.95 -25.93 1.91
CA CYS A 635 16.51 -27.24 1.58
C CYS A 635 15.85 -28.43 2.32
N SER A 636 14.93 -28.15 3.25
CA SER A 636 14.14 -29.13 4.00
C SER A 636 14.97 -30.36 4.43
N PRO A 637 15.94 -30.21 5.36
CA PRO A 637 16.82 -31.30 5.79
C PRO A 637 16.03 -32.39 6.53
N VAL A 638 16.34 -33.63 6.24
CA VAL A 638 15.73 -34.81 6.90
C VAL A 638 16.80 -35.69 7.54
N PRO A 639 16.48 -36.50 8.56
CA PRO A 639 17.44 -37.40 9.17
C PRO A 639 18.17 -38.28 8.14
N GLY A 640 19.51 -38.29 8.23
CA GLY A 640 20.40 -38.97 7.30
C GLY A 640 20.98 -38.07 6.21
N ASP A 641 20.58 -36.81 6.12
CA ASP A 641 21.29 -35.79 5.32
C ASP A 641 22.51 -35.28 6.05
N GLU A 642 23.55 -34.88 5.33
CA GLU A 642 24.64 -34.10 5.87
C GLU A 642 24.17 -32.65 6.14
N ILE A 643 24.31 -32.18 7.38
CA ILE A 643 23.75 -30.92 7.82
C ILE A 643 24.80 -29.97 8.39
N VAL A 644 24.52 -28.67 8.32
CA VAL A 644 25.31 -27.60 8.91
C VAL A 644 24.36 -26.59 9.56
N GLY A 645 24.77 -26.08 10.71
CA GLY A 645 24.06 -25.02 11.40
C GLY A 645 24.52 -23.65 10.92
N PHE A 646 23.59 -22.74 10.69
CA PHE A 646 23.86 -21.32 10.43
C PHE A 646 23.31 -20.49 11.58
N VAL A 647 24.19 -19.77 12.29
CA VAL A 647 23.81 -18.93 13.43
C VAL A 647 23.07 -17.69 12.94
N THR A 648 21.78 -17.59 13.28
CA THR A 648 20.93 -16.46 12.91
C THR A 648 20.91 -15.41 14.01
N ARG A 649 20.86 -14.13 13.64
CA ARG A 649 20.76 -13.03 14.62
C ARG A 649 19.38 -13.06 15.29
N GLY A 650 19.31 -13.50 16.55
CA GLY A 650 18.11 -13.46 17.37
C GLY A 650 17.09 -14.60 17.22
N ARG A 651 17.35 -15.62 16.35
CA ARG A 651 16.42 -16.77 16.11
C ARG A 651 17.05 -18.14 16.38
N GLY A 652 18.26 -18.21 16.93
CA GLY A 652 18.96 -19.48 17.16
C GLY A 652 19.71 -19.98 15.93
N VAL A 653 19.83 -21.29 15.77
CA VAL A 653 20.58 -21.95 14.69
C VAL A 653 19.60 -22.51 13.65
N SER A 654 19.76 -22.08 12.39
CA SER A 654 19.03 -22.64 11.25
C SER A 654 19.83 -23.80 10.68
N ILE A 655 19.20 -24.97 10.59
CA ILE A 655 19.82 -26.19 10.05
C ILE A 655 19.58 -26.28 8.57
N HIS A 656 20.65 -26.36 7.82
CA HIS A 656 20.65 -26.53 6.36
C HIS A 656 21.34 -27.83 5.98
N ARG A 657 21.06 -28.32 4.80
CA ARG A 657 21.89 -29.35 4.14
C ARG A 657 23.18 -28.70 3.66
N THR A 658 24.27 -29.48 3.65
CA THR A 658 25.58 -29.00 3.17
C THR A 658 25.59 -28.65 1.68
N ASP A 659 24.72 -29.28 0.89
CA ASP A 659 24.51 -29.01 -0.55
C ASP A 659 23.48 -27.91 -0.87
N CYS A 660 23.01 -27.18 0.14
CA CYS A 660 22.08 -26.06 -0.06
C CYS A 660 22.76 -24.89 -0.77
N ILE A 661 22.10 -24.38 -1.83
CA ILE A 661 22.65 -23.27 -2.63
C ILE A 661 22.87 -21.99 -1.79
N ASN A 662 22.04 -21.77 -0.77
CA ASN A 662 22.18 -20.64 0.15
C ASN A 662 23.40 -20.79 1.10
N ILE A 663 23.85 -22.01 1.35
CA ILE A 663 25.07 -22.28 2.12
C ILE A 663 26.31 -22.22 1.22
N ILE A 664 26.23 -22.77 0.01
CA ILE A 664 27.32 -22.77 -0.96
C ILE A 664 27.71 -21.34 -1.36
N ASN A 665 26.72 -20.45 -1.54
CA ASN A 665 26.93 -19.08 -2.01
C ASN A 665 27.14 -18.05 -0.89
N LEU A 666 27.38 -18.48 0.36
CA LEU A 666 27.71 -17.56 1.46
C LEU A 666 29.00 -16.80 1.19
N SER A 667 29.00 -15.51 1.50
CA SER A 667 30.23 -14.69 1.53
C SER A 667 31.18 -15.16 2.63
N ASP A 668 32.48 -14.84 2.51
CA ASP A 668 33.49 -15.26 3.50
C ASP A 668 33.17 -14.77 4.92
N MET A 669 32.61 -13.57 5.08
CA MET A 669 32.14 -13.05 6.37
C MET A 669 30.94 -13.80 6.95
N GLU A 670 30.08 -14.38 6.10
CA GLU A 670 28.92 -15.14 6.56
C GLU A 670 29.29 -16.59 6.85
N ARG A 671 30.35 -17.14 6.25
CA ARG A 671 30.87 -18.48 6.54
C ARG A 671 31.37 -18.62 7.97
N GLU A 672 31.83 -17.53 8.60
CA GLU A 672 32.21 -17.52 10.02
C GLU A 672 31.04 -17.82 10.97
N ARG A 673 29.79 -17.74 10.47
CA ARG A 673 28.56 -18.06 11.20
C ARG A 673 28.11 -19.52 11.04
N LEU A 674 28.84 -20.31 10.27
CA LEU A 674 28.60 -21.74 10.15
C LEU A 674 29.11 -22.47 11.39
N ILE A 675 28.32 -23.45 11.85
CA ILE A 675 28.65 -24.27 13.01
C ILE A 675 28.33 -25.74 12.68
N ASP A 676 29.17 -26.66 13.16
CA ASP A 676 28.95 -28.07 12.96
C ASP A 676 27.67 -28.54 13.64
N ALA A 677 26.83 -29.26 12.89
CA ALA A 677 25.61 -29.84 13.38
C ALA A 677 25.50 -31.30 12.94
N GLU A 678 25.05 -32.16 13.82
CA GLU A 678 24.91 -33.60 13.59
C GLU A 678 23.54 -34.08 14.07
N TRP A 679 22.98 -35.08 13.40
CA TRP A 679 21.78 -35.76 13.84
C TRP A 679 22.09 -36.60 15.08
N GLN A 680 21.22 -36.55 16.09
CA GLN A 680 21.34 -37.39 17.26
C GLN A 680 20.92 -38.79 16.92
N HIS A 681 21.82 -39.76 16.99
CA HIS A 681 21.52 -41.17 16.83
C HIS A 681 20.93 -41.72 18.12
N ASP A 682 19.63 -41.91 18.16
CA ASP A 682 18.95 -42.67 19.23
C ASP A 682 18.46 -44.01 18.67
N GLU A 683 19.24 -45.08 18.91
CA GLU A 683 18.81 -46.46 18.58
C GLU A 683 17.70 -47.02 19.49
N GLU A 684 17.34 -46.36 20.62
CA GLU A 684 16.42 -46.91 21.62
C GLU A 684 15.17 -46.07 21.97
N SER A 685 15.00 -44.89 21.44
CA SER A 685 13.77 -44.13 21.71
C SER A 685 12.96 -43.94 20.43
N GLY A 686 11.83 -44.66 20.33
CA GLY A 686 10.86 -44.61 19.23
C GLY A 686 10.18 -43.23 19.06
N ASN A 687 10.95 -42.18 18.95
CA ASN A 687 10.44 -40.83 18.64
C ASN A 687 10.43 -40.67 17.10
N SER A 688 9.41 -41.23 16.46
CA SER A 688 9.15 -41.10 15.03
C SER A 688 8.64 -39.69 14.72
N GLY A 689 9.53 -38.71 14.79
CA GLY A 689 9.24 -37.37 14.26
C GLY A 689 9.05 -37.44 12.75
N LEU A 690 7.98 -36.88 12.23
CA LEU A 690 7.78 -36.69 10.80
C LEU A 690 8.45 -35.39 10.36
N TYR A 691 9.25 -35.44 9.31
CA TYR A 691 10.00 -34.31 8.74
C TYR A 691 9.43 -33.95 7.37
N LEU A 692 9.29 -32.66 7.11
CA LEU A 692 8.80 -32.17 5.82
C LEU A 692 9.90 -32.29 4.76
N ALA A 693 9.60 -33.00 3.67
CA ALA A 693 10.43 -33.07 2.48
C ALA A 693 9.72 -32.45 1.28
N GLU A 694 10.49 -31.81 0.41
CA GLU A 694 10.00 -31.23 -0.84
C GLU A 694 10.81 -31.75 -2.02
N ILE A 695 10.09 -32.22 -3.05
CA ILE A 695 10.67 -32.67 -4.32
C ILE A 695 10.00 -31.96 -5.49
N LYS A 696 10.78 -31.75 -6.53
CA LYS A 696 10.33 -31.21 -7.81
C LYS A 696 10.46 -32.28 -8.88
N VAL A 697 9.34 -32.66 -9.48
CA VAL A 697 9.23 -33.71 -10.49
C VAL A 697 9.05 -33.05 -11.86
N PHE A 698 9.95 -33.31 -12.79
CA PHE A 698 9.85 -32.90 -14.18
C PHE A 698 9.34 -34.06 -15.00
N CYS A 699 8.26 -33.87 -15.74
CA CYS A 699 7.60 -34.96 -16.46
C CYS A 699 6.91 -34.47 -17.75
N ASN A 700 6.71 -35.42 -18.70
CA ASN A 700 5.86 -35.19 -19.86
C ASN A 700 4.39 -35.24 -19.41
N ASN A 701 3.64 -34.16 -19.69
CA ASN A 701 2.24 -34.10 -19.28
C ASN A 701 1.38 -35.11 -20.06
N ARG A 702 0.60 -35.92 -19.33
CA ARG A 702 -0.39 -36.86 -19.88
C ARG A 702 -1.56 -37.02 -18.93
N THR A 703 -2.69 -37.48 -19.48
CA THR A 703 -3.86 -37.84 -18.66
C THR A 703 -3.51 -38.95 -17.68
N GLY A 704 -3.90 -38.83 -16.42
CA GLY A 704 -3.65 -39.81 -15.36
C GLY A 704 -2.30 -39.71 -14.65
N LEU A 705 -1.39 -38.83 -15.08
CA LEU A 705 -0.07 -38.67 -14.49
C LEU A 705 -0.10 -38.37 -12.98
N LEU A 706 -0.95 -37.42 -12.53
CA LEU A 706 -1.11 -37.10 -11.11
C LEU A 706 -1.64 -38.28 -10.29
N VAL A 707 -2.49 -39.15 -10.90
CA VAL A 707 -3.00 -40.35 -10.25
C VAL A 707 -1.87 -41.36 -10.05
N ASP A 708 -1.00 -41.57 -11.05
CA ASP A 708 0.14 -42.46 -10.93
C ASP A 708 1.15 -41.98 -9.88
N ILE A 709 1.41 -40.65 -9.83
CA ILE A 709 2.26 -40.04 -8.82
C ILE A 709 1.66 -40.23 -7.41
N THR A 710 0.38 -39.88 -7.21
CA THR A 710 -0.25 -39.99 -5.88
C THR A 710 -0.37 -41.44 -5.42
N ARG A 711 -0.55 -42.42 -6.35
CA ARG A 711 -0.53 -43.86 -6.06
C ARG A 711 0.81 -44.31 -5.47
N ALA A 712 1.94 -43.77 -5.97
CA ALA A 712 3.27 -44.10 -5.45
C ALA A 712 3.46 -43.70 -3.97
N PHE A 713 2.81 -42.65 -3.52
CA PHE A 713 2.78 -42.20 -2.12
C PHE A 713 1.79 -43.04 -1.29
N THR A 714 0.58 -43.28 -1.83
CA THR A 714 -0.46 -44.05 -1.15
C THR A 714 -0.02 -45.52 -0.88
N GLU A 715 0.68 -46.17 -1.82
CA GLU A 715 1.24 -47.52 -1.65
C GLU A 715 2.26 -47.61 -0.51
N ARG A 716 2.79 -46.46 -0.02
CA ARG A 716 3.76 -46.39 1.07
C ARG A 716 3.20 -45.75 2.34
N GLU A 717 1.91 -45.48 2.37
CA GLU A 717 1.25 -44.82 3.50
C GLU A 717 1.89 -43.48 3.86
N ILE A 718 2.36 -42.70 2.85
CA ILE A 718 2.98 -41.39 3.02
C ILE A 718 1.96 -40.30 2.71
N ASP A 719 1.73 -39.43 3.69
CA ASP A 719 0.83 -38.28 3.55
C ASP A 719 1.47 -37.14 2.76
N ILE A 720 0.75 -36.72 1.71
CA ILE A 720 1.12 -35.54 0.91
C ILE A 720 0.50 -34.30 1.52
N ASN A 721 1.34 -33.30 1.82
CA ASN A 721 0.89 -32.03 2.39
C ASN A 721 0.40 -31.05 1.31
N ALA A 722 1.11 -30.97 0.18
CA ALA A 722 0.70 -30.14 -0.95
C ALA A 722 1.26 -30.68 -2.28
N ILE A 723 0.51 -30.44 -3.37
CA ILE A 723 0.94 -30.69 -4.75
C ILE A 723 0.63 -29.43 -5.57
N HIS A 724 1.64 -28.92 -6.27
CA HIS A 724 1.50 -27.84 -7.22
C HIS A 724 1.99 -28.30 -8.60
N SER A 725 1.12 -28.27 -9.60
CA SER A 725 1.46 -28.66 -10.95
C SER A 725 1.37 -27.46 -11.91
N LYS A 726 2.42 -27.27 -12.72
CA LYS A 726 2.48 -26.25 -13.75
C LYS A 726 2.98 -26.87 -15.05
N THR A 727 2.20 -26.73 -16.12
CA THR A 727 2.56 -27.27 -17.45
C THR A 727 3.04 -26.13 -18.35
N SER A 728 4.19 -26.33 -19.00
CA SER A 728 4.75 -25.40 -19.98
C SER A 728 4.02 -25.55 -21.33
N LYS A 729 4.16 -24.53 -22.22
CA LYS A 729 3.63 -24.59 -23.60
C LYS A 729 4.21 -25.75 -24.43
N GLN A 730 5.32 -26.31 -24.01
CA GLN A 730 6.02 -27.42 -24.67
C GLN A 730 5.56 -28.83 -24.16
N GLY A 731 4.54 -28.86 -23.30
CA GLY A 731 4.00 -30.15 -22.78
C GLY A 731 4.79 -30.72 -21.62
N ILE A 732 5.81 -30.04 -21.07
CA ILE A 732 6.54 -30.46 -19.88
C ILE A 732 5.80 -29.95 -18.65
N ALA A 733 5.43 -30.84 -17.74
CA ALA A 733 4.87 -30.50 -16.44
C ALA A 733 5.97 -30.51 -15.36
N THR A 734 5.97 -29.46 -14.54
CA THR A 734 6.74 -29.39 -13.30
C THR A 734 5.79 -29.53 -12.14
N ILE A 735 6.02 -30.51 -11.28
CA ILE A 735 5.15 -30.83 -10.15
C ILE A 735 5.98 -30.72 -8.87
N ASP A 736 5.66 -29.73 -8.05
CA ASP A 736 6.23 -29.55 -6.72
C ASP A 736 5.38 -30.33 -5.72
N ILE A 737 5.99 -31.26 -4.97
CA ILE A 737 5.31 -32.11 -4.00
C ILE A 737 5.98 -31.96 -2.65
N SER A 738 5.21 -31.57 -1.64
CA SER A 738 5.63 -31.57 -0.23
C SER A 738 4.91 -32.67 0.54
N PHE A 739 5.66 -33.45 1.32
CA PHE A 739 5.16 -34.59 2.08
C PHE A 739 5.97 -34.84 3.34
N ASN A 740 5.42 -35.59 4.26
CA ASN A 740 6.08 -35.97 5.51
C ASN A 740 6.83 -37.28 5.37
N THR A 741 8.09 -37.34 5.85
CA THR A 741 8.93 -38.52 5.83
C THR A 741 9.68 -38.73 7.15
N LYS A 742 10.03 -39.97 7.44
CA LYS A 742 10.82 -40.34 8.64
C LYS A 742 12.31 -40.09 8.45
N GLY A 743 12.79 -39.97 7.20
CA GLY A 743 14.19 -39.72 6.90
C GLY A 743 14.59 -40.00 5.45
N LYS A 744 15.89 -39.93 5.19
CA LYS A 744 16.49 -40.04 3.85
C LYS A 744 16.18 -41.39 3.15
N ALA A 745 16.16 -42.52 3.89
CA ALA A 745 15.87 -43.83 3.33
C ALA A 745 14.48 -43.93 2.73
N GLU A 746 13.46 -43.46 3.43
CA GLU A 746 12.08 -43.43 2.98
C GLU A 746 11.90 -42.45 1.80
N LEU A 747 12.51 -41.25 1.88
CA LEU A 747 12.54 -40.30 0.80
C LEU A 747 13.16 -40.87 -0.49
N THR A 748 14.30 -41.56 -0.39
CA THR A 748 14.96 -42.22 -1.54
C THR A 748 14.07 -43.28 -2.14
N SER A 749 13.42 -44.08 -1.30
CA SER A 749 12.47 -45.14 -1.77
C SER A 749 11.29 -44.54 -2.56
N VAL A 750 10.77 -43.38 -2.17
CA VAL A 750 9.72 -42.67 -2.93
C VAL A 750 10.26 -42.17 -4.26
N ILE A 751 11.43 -41.53 -4.26
CA ILE A 751 12.06 -41.02 -5.48
C ILE A 751 12.31 -42.16 -6.49
N ASP A 752 12.83 -43.29 -6.03
CA ASP A 752 13.10 -44.44 -6.90
C ASP A 752 11.83 -45.01 -7.49
N LYS A 753 10.71 -45.01 -6.74
CA LYS A 753 9.41 -45.47 -7.26
C LYS A 753 8.83 -44.51 -8.27
N LEU A 754 8.93 -43.22 -8.02
CA LEU A 754 8.49 -42.17 -8.95
C LEU A 754 9.28 -42.26 -10.27
N ARG A 755 10.59 -42.52 -10.21
CA ARG A 755 11.44 -42.72 -11.42
C ARG A 755 11.01 -43.89 -12.30
N GLN A 756 10.25 -44.82 -11.77
CA GLN A 756 9.70 -45.96 -12.55
C GLN A 756 8.48 -45.59 -13.41
N ILE A 757 7.94 -44.40 -13.27
CA ILE A 757 6.80 -43.91 -14.07
C ILE A 757 7.34 -43.35 -15.40
N ASP A 758 6.96 -43.95 -16.53
CA ASP A 758 7.49 -43.70 -17.88
C ASP A 758 7.45 -42.23 -18.32
N SER A 759 6.62 -41.38 -17.70
CA SER A 759 6.49 -39.98 -18.06
C SER A 759 7.40 -39.07 -17.27
N ILE A 760 8.09 -39.56 -16.25
CA ILE A 760 8.99 -38.75 -15.41
C ILE A 760 10.34 -38.61 -16.10
N ILE A 761 10.81 -37.38 -16.27
CA ILE A 761 12.07 -37.04 -16.90
C ILE A 761 13.18 -36.95 -15.83
N ASP A 762 12.89 -36.21 -14.74
CA ASP A 762 13.85 -36.07 -13.65
C ASP A 762 13.12 -35.69 -12.34
N ILE A 763 13.80 -35.95 -11.22
CA ILE A 763 13.31 -35.59 -9.87
C ILE A 763 14.45 -34.96 -9.11
N GLU A 764 14.21 -33.74 -8.68
CA GLU A 764 15.14 -32.93 -7.87
C GLU A 764 14.59 -32.71 -6.46
N ARG A 765 15.46 -32.73 -5.47
CA ARG A 765 15.13 -32.21 -4.14
C ARG A 765 15.31 -30.67 -4.18
N THR A 766 14.43 -29.95 -3.50
CA THR A 766 14.57 -28.50 -3.36
C THR A 766 15.90 -28.17 -2.67
N THR A 767 16.74 -27.39 -3.34
CA THR A 767 18.09 -27.02 -2.86
C THR A 767 18.21 -25.54 -2.49
N GLY A 768 17.11 -24.79 -2.50
CA GLY A 768 17.07 -23.38 -2.12
C GLY A 768 16.59 -22.46 -3.23
#